data_f632e414ba7abfc74e8dc107f6a207f9
#
_entry.id   f632e414ba7abfc74e8dc107f6a207f9
#
_cell.length_a   1.000
_cell.length_b   1.000
_cell.length_c   1.000
_cell.angle_alpha   90.00
_cell.angle_beta   90.00
_cell.angle_gamma   90.00
#
_symmetry.space_group_name_H-M   'P 1'
#
loop_
_entity.id
_entity.type
_entity.pdbx_description
1 polymer ?
#
loop_
_entity_poly.entity_id
_entity_poly.type
_entity_poly.pdbx_seq_one_letter_code
_entity_poly.pdbx_strand_id
1 'polypeptide(L)'
;MKTTAKTHLALCVAMAIGSQSFISSANAQEAPNDAAIEEITVVGKSVSYANNQTSDEMAKQQSSLTSALAVIDNLPGVLINEGDTFGSDDWSTTVSIRGFQLSLDEQQIGITIDGIANGNSNYGGGAKANRYIDTENLANVEVSQGTGDIASRSNEALGGTLNFTTVDPGVEESMLISISGGSFDAQKYFLRYETGEIAKDTYAWVSVSSSENTDWITQTAENEHDHLAGKFISMINNVEIEGYFSWDDVHEANYQRISLAQFEQNPDSDRLNGEWTGIPYVDQVHRQGWATLRENLFAYLKADYATDNFEISGNVYYHDNEGRGDWVPPYVVDVKADGDGVAHSELVSGNTVYGGSALGQLYYVDSSGFALSPTDGCTSSITAPYGGAGPEYDPTCYAQGAVPVGSYRHTHYQKERFGFDADFAWYTQINDMDNTLRGGIWYEDYNREESRDWHKIIDSRSGVEFDHTPYWVQYSREFPVETMMLYAEDELDMGWASVRLGVKRFYVDLERQDNFDQSNTAEMNSDSDTLFSGGVVVQMPIDGLEAFAGYAENFAAIKDTVLERDASTLTQVEPETAENVDVGLRYVSRDFNASLTYYNIKFDNRLTFIAPDSPDGIDFLIGTNGSYVNVGGIESSGFEASLSFNVTDSLALYGSFTYNDSEYTDGSIDFPEGNTVFGSPENMAVVSADWTRGNYFIGASTKWVDDRFIDAANTQVAEAYLVTDFYAGVSLEAPVQGIEAVDLRFTVNNMFDESYLGGIAGQSAWIGAPRTAAFNVQARF
;
A
#
# COMPACT_ATOMS: atom_id res chain seq x y z
N MET A 1 -2.97 17.34 22.87
CA MET A 1 -2.58 15.98 23.28
C MET A 1 -1.31 15.50 22.57
N LYS A 2 -0.98 16.01 21.37
CA LYS A 2 0.19 15.60 20.55
C LYS A 2 1.58 15.83 21.18
N THR A 3 1.76 16.85 22.01
CA THR A 3 3.06 17.12 22.69
C THR A 3 3.39 16.14 23.83
N THR A 4 2.41 15.40 24.32
CA THR A 4 2.57 14.50 25.47
C THR A 4 3.11 13.13 25.06
N ALA A 5 2.75 12.59 23.88
CA ALA A 5 3.20 11.27 23.42
C ALA A 5 4.70 11.26 23.09
N LYS A 6 5.17 12.24 22.30
CA LYS A 6 6.62 12.39 21.99
C LYS A 6 7.48 12.55 23.26
N THR A 7 6.97 13.28 24.26
CA THR A 7 7.66 13.46 25.55
C THR A 7 7.66 12.14 26.36
N HIS A 8 6.61 11.33 26.28
CA HIS A 8 6.54 10.04 26.97
C HIS A 8 7.42 8.99 26.30
N LEU A 9 7.47 8.93 24.96
CA LEU A 9 8.36 8.02 24.23
C LEU A 9 9.85 8.35 24.50
N ALA A 10 10.24 9.62 24.40
CA ALA A 10 11.58 10.05 24.76
C ALA A 10 11.93 9.78 26.24
N LEU A 11 10.94 9.86 27.13
CA LEU A 11 11.11 9.54 28.55
C LEU A 11 11.23 8.02 28.78
N CYS A 12 10.48 7.19 28.03
CA CYS A 12 10.59 5.73 28.07
C CYS A 12 11.95 5.26 27.56
N VAL A 13 12.45 5.81 26.45
CA VAL A 13 13.80 5.54 25.93
C VAL A 13 14.87 6.00 26.92
N ALA A 14 14.73 7.17 27.54
CA ALA A 14 15.65 7.66 28.56
C ALA A 14 15.62 6.84 29.86
N MET A 15 14.45 6.30 30.25
CA MET A 15 14.30 5.40 31.40
C MET A 15 14.87 4.00 31.12
N ALA A 16 14.72 3.48 29.90
CA ALA A 16 15.32 2.22 29.47
C ALA A 16 16.86 2.28 29.53
N ILE A 17 17.45 3.39 29.10
CA ILE A 17 18.90 3.62 29.18
C ILE A 17 19.37 3.83 30.63
N GLY A 18 18.51 4.40 31.50
CA GLY A 18 18.83 4.68 32.90
C GLY A 18 18.64 3.52 33.90
N SER A 19 17.87 2.48 33.52
CA SER A 19 17.54 1.37 34.43
C SER A 19 18.55 0.21 34.46
N GLN A 20 19.56 0.23 33.63
CA GLN A 20 20.59 -0.84 33.53
C GLN A 20 21.60 -0.89 34.69
N SER A 21 21.43 -0.09 35.75
CA SER A 21 22.38 -0.07 36.86
C SER A 21 22.23 -1.24 37.85
N PHE A 22 21.32 -2.19 37.65
CA PHE A 22 21.01 -3.25 38.62
C PHE A 22 20.81 -4.65 38.01
N ILE A 23 21.59 -5.05 37.00
CA ILE A 23 21.62 -6.48 36.62
C ILE A 23 22.91 -7.10 37.15
N SER A 24 22.76 -7.94 38.15
CA SER A 24 23.85 -8.72 38.76
C SER A 24 24.33 -9.80 37.80
N SER A 25 25.66 -9.87 37.65
CA SER A 25 26.40 -10.86 36.89
C SER A 25 25.91 -12.31 37.10
N ALA A 26 25.25 -12.89 36.11
CA ALA A 26 25.13 -14.30 35.93
C ALA A 26 26.24 -14.80 34.99
N ASN A 27 26.94 -15.85 35.39
CA ASN A 27 28.04 -16.45 34.67
C ASN A 27 27.61 -16.93 33.27
N ALA A 28 28.35 -16.54 32.25
CA ALA A 28 28.26 -17.11 30.93
C ALA A 28 28.57 -18.62 30.96
N GLN A 29 27.53 -19.40 30.72
CA GLN A 29 27.64 -20.83 30.41
C GLN A 29 27.48 -20.94 28.89
N GLU A 30 28.37 -21.71 28.25
CA GLU A 30 28.37 -21.90 26.79
C GLU A 30 26.96 -22.18 26.27
N ALA A 31 26.58 -21.43 25.23
CA ALA A 31 25.29 -21.53 24.57
C ALA A 31 25.08 -22.96 24.04
N PRO A 32 23.93 -23.60 24.34
CA PRO A 32 23.47 -24.73 23.55
C PRO A 32 23.11 -24.26 22.15
N ASN A 33 23.41 -25.09 21.15
CA ASN A 33 23.02 -24.92 19.76
C ASN A 33 21.61 -24.31 19.63
N ASP A 34 21.45 -23.42 18.67
CA ASP A 34 20.17 -22.89 18.18
C ASP A 34 19.06 -23.96 18.27
N ALA A 35 18.28 -23.91 19.32
CA ALA A 35 16.98 -24.52 19.34
C ALA A 35 16.05 -23.46 18.70
N ALA A 36 16.09 -23.38 17.36
CA ALA A 36 14.97 -22.82 16.63
C ALA A 36 13.71 -23.48 17.23
N ILE A 37 12.70 -22.68 17.59
CA ILE A 37 11.35 -23.21 17.81
C ILE A 37 11.09 -24.04 16.56
N GLU A 38 10.82 -25.36 16.72
CA GLU A 38 10.40 -26.16 15.57
C GLU A 38 9.10 -25.51 15.08
N GLU A 39 9.22 -24.66 14.04
CA GLU A 39 8.09 -24.09 13.36
C GLU A 39 7.24 -25.25 12.89
N ILE A 40 6.06 -25.41 13.47
CA ILE A 40 5.05 -26.30 12.89
C ILE A 40 4.72 -25.67 11.54
N THR A 41 5.26 -26.23 10.48
CA THR A 41 5.01 -25.77 9.12
C THR A 41 3.55 -26.06 8.81
N VAL A 42 2.70 -25.07 9.06
CA VAL A 42 1.27 -25.19 8.87
C VAL A 42 0.95 -25.15 7.38
N VAL A 43 -0.11 -25.88 7.04
CA VAL A 43 -0.84 -25.92 5.80
C VAL A 43 -0.84 -24.56 5.14
N GLY A 44 -0.04 -24.37 4.14
CA GLY A 44 -0.06 -23.12 3.41
C GLY A 44 1.29 -22.54 3.03
N LYS A 45 2.42 -23.23 3.24
CA LYS A 45 3.60 -22.87 2.48
C LYS A 45 3.29 -23.09 1.02
N SER A 46 2.86 -21.99 0.40
CA SER A 46 2.57 -21.94 -1.00
C SER A 46 3.82 -22.34 -1.77
N VAL A 47 3.72 -23.37 -2.53
CA VAL A 47 4.66 -23.58 -3.62
C VAL A 47 4.09 -22.79 -4.79
N SER A 48 4.30 -21.50 -4.80
CA SER A 48 4.14 -20.72 -6.01
C SER A 48 5.24 -21.11 -6.99
N TYR A 49 4.90 -21.19 -8.23
CA TYR A 49 5.88 -21.55 -9.28
C TYR A 49 6.77 -20.36 -9.62
N ALA A 50 6.28 -19.15 -9.48
CA ALA A 50 6.99 -17.88 -9.72
C ALA A 50 6.99 -17.02 -8.44
N ASN A 51 7.63 -17.52 -7.39
CA ASN A 51 7.82 -16.78 -6.15
C ASN A 51 9.18 -16.11 -6.09
N ASN A 52 9.17 -14.85 -5.69
CA ASN A 52 10.37 -14.11 -5.33
C ASN A 52 10.23 -13.66 -3.87
N GLN A 53 11.28 -13.78 -3.10
CA GLN A 53 11.33 -13.39 -1.70
C GLN A 53 12.48 -12.43 -1.48
N THR A 54 12.30 -11.49 -0.57
CA THR A 54 13.37 -10.57 -0.16
C THR A 54 14.47 -11.30 0.59
N SER A 55 15.72 -10.82 0.44
CA SER A 55 16.86 -11.28 1.23
C SER A 55 17.24 -10.27 2.30
N ASP A 56 18.03 -10.71 3.30
CA ASP A 56 18.59 -9.83 4.32
C ASP A 56 19.47 -8.72 3.71
N GLU A 57 20.14 -8.99 2.59
CA GLU A 57 20.94 -8.01 1.86
C GLU A 57 20.06 -6.93 1.25
N MET A 58 18.90 -7.29 0.65
CA MET A 58 17.93 -6.32 0.12
C MET A 58 17.35 -5.44 1.24
N ALA A 59 17.03 -6.01 2.39
CA ALA A 59 16.58 -5.24 3.56
C ALA A 59 17.67 -4.27 4.07
N LYS A 60 18.95 -4.62 3.99
CA LYS A 60 20.07 -3.73 4.35
C LYS A 60 20.27 -2.57 3.39
N GLN A 61 19.83 -2.69 2.14
CA GLN A 61 19.94 -1.62 1.13
C GLN A 61 18.98 -0.46 1.43
N GLN A 62 17.90 -0.71 2.17
CA GLN A 62 16.92 0.30 2.52
C GLN A 62 17.16 0.89 3.91
N SER A 63 16.79 2.15 4.08
CA SER A 63 16.78 2.84 5.38
C SER A 63 15.63 2.32 6.25
N SER A 64 15.76 2.37 7.56
CA SER A 64 14.63 2.14 8.48
C SER A 64 13.57 3.25 8.44
N LEU A 65 13.83 4.35 7.75
CA LEU A 65 12.87 5.41 7.45
C LEU A 65 11.94 5.05 6.29
N THR A 66 12.39 4.18 5.35
CA THR A 66 11.61 3.81 4.16
C THR A 66 10.50 2.83 4.48
N SER A 67 9.49 2.77 3.62
CA SER A 67 8.40 1.83 3.74
C SER A 67 8.85 0.37 3.53
N ALA A 68 8.05 -0.58 4.01
CA ALA A 68 8.29 -2.01 3.78
C ALA A 68 8.23 -2.39 2.28
N LEU A 69 7.53 -1.61 1.44
CA LEU A 69 7.48 -1.83 -0.02
C LEU A 69 8.81 -1.58 -0.72
N ALA A 70 9.61 -0.61 -0.26
CA ALA A 70 10.89 -0.31 -0.88
C ALA A 70 11.86 -1.52 -0.92
N VAL A 71 11.68 -2.46 0.01
CA VAL A 71 12.53 -3.68 0.09
C VAL A 71 12.34 -4.60 -1.10
N ILE A 72 11.14 -4.64 -1.71
CA ILE A 72 10.82 -5.54 -2.83
C ILE A 72 11.10 -4.93 -4.21
N ASP A 73 11.44 -3.66 -4.30
CA ASP A 73 11.60 -2.97 -5.59
C ASP A 73 12.70 -3.56 -6.49
N ASN A 74 13.66 -4.28 -5.91
CA ASN A 74 14.73 -4.95 -6.65
C ASN A 74 14.38 -6.37 -7.14
N LEU A 75 13.20 -6.90 -6.80
CA LEU A 75 12.75 -8.22 -7.27
C LEU A 75 12.39 -8.20 -8.77
N PRO A 76 12.54 -9.35 -9.49
CA PRO A 76 12.19 -9.42 -10.91
C PRO A 76 10.69 -9.10 -11.13
N GLY A 77 10.38 -8.35 -12.17
CA GLY A 77 9.01 -8.01 -12.55
C GLY A 77 8.30 -7.02 -11.64
N VAL A 78 8.95 -6.54 -10.58
CA VAL A 78 8.36 -5.62 -9.60
C VAL A 78 8.86 -4.20 -9.85
N LEU A 79 7.94 -3.24 -9.89
CA LEU A 79 8.22 -1.81 -9.95
C LEU A 79 7.43 -1.09 -8.86
N ILE A 80 8.14 -0.55 -7.89
CA ILE A 80 7.59 0.28 -6.82
C ILE A 80 7.95 1.74 -7.09
N ASN A 81 6.96 2.61 -7.05
CA ASN A 81 7.18 4.05 -7.08
C ASN A 81 6.44 4.69 -5.92
N GLU A 82 7.17 5.45 -5.13
CA GLU A 82 6.66 6.25 -4.05
C GLU A 82 6.98 7.72 -4.38
N GLY A 83 5.98 8.58 -4.42
CA GLY A 83 6.17 9.99 -4.78
C GLY A 83 6.80 10.82 -3.66
N ASP A 84 6.90 10.28 -2.46
CA ASP A 84 7.64 10.88 -1.37
C ASP A 84 8.97 10.14 -1.08
N THR A 85 9.78 10.70 -0.21
CA THR A 85 11.17 10.26 0.00
C THR A 85 11.30 9.01 0.86
N PHE A 86 10.29 8.70 1.69
CA PHE A 86 10.35 7.60 2.66
C PHE A 86 9.10 6.69 2.60
N GLY A 87 8.25 6.85 1.58
CA GLY A 87 7.03 6.07 1.41
C GLY A 87 5.95 6.47 2.41
N SER A 88 5.92 7.73 2.86
CA SER A 88 4.93 8.22 3.83
C SER A 88 3.57 8.51 3.20
N ASP A 89 3.50 8.83 1.89
CA ASP A 89 2.26 9.12 1.17
C ASP A 89 1.72 7.86 0.46
N ASP A 90 0.66 7.27 1.01
CA ASP A 90 0.01 6.11 0.39
C ASP A 90 -0.68 6.44 -0.93
N TRP A 91 -1.09 7.69 -1.10
CA TRP A 91 -1.76 8.20 -2.29
C TRP A 91 -0.87 8.16 -3.55
N SER A 92 0.41 8.49 -3.42
CA SER A 92 1.37 8.46 -4.53
C SER A 92 2.07 7.11 -4.73
N THR A 93 1.84 6.16 -3.83
CA THR A 93 2.46 4.84 -3.90
C THR A 93 1.81 3.98 -4.97
N THR A 94 2.61 3.50 -5.93
CA THR A 94 2.19 2.57 -6.98
C THR A 94 3.05 1.33 -6.99
N VAL A 95 2.42 0.18 -7.25
CA VAL A 95 3.08 -1.11 -7.48
C VAL A 95 2.66 -1.62 -8.84
N SER A 96 3.61 -2.04 -9.66
CA SER A 96 3.35 -2.70 -10.94
C SER A 96 4.06 -4.05 -10.98
N ILE A 97 3.32 -5.10 -11.37
CA ILE A 97 3.84 -6.45 -11.55
C ILE A 97 3.28 -7.00 -12.86
N ARG A 98 4.14 -7.26 -13.87
CA ARG A 98 3.74 -7.87 -15.15
C ARG A 98 2.57 -7.16 -15.87
N GLY A 99 2.47 -5.82 -15.74
CA GLY A 99 1.37 -5.04 -16.30
C GLY A 99 0.16 -4.87 -15.39
N PHE A 100 0.04 -5.63 -14.30
CA PHE A 100 -0.96 -5.40 -13.25
C PHE A 100 -0.53 -4.28 -12.31
N GLN A 101 -1.51 -3.54 -11.83
CA GLN A 101 -1.26 -2.37 -11.00
C GLN A 101 -1.97 -2.43 -9.65
N LEU A 102 -1.31 -1.86 -8.65
CA LEU A 102 -1.89 -1.40 -7.42
C LEU A 102 -1.56 0.08 -7.29
N SER A 103 -2.56 0.92 -7.40
CA SER A 103 -2.42 2.37 -7.38
C SER A 103 -3.65 2.99 -6.70
N LEU A 104 -3.73 4.31 -6.71
CA LEU A 104 -4.92 5.02 -6.26
C LEU A 104 -6.18 4.62 -7.03
N ASP A 105 -6.06 4.40 -8.34
CA ASP A 105 -7.19 4.18 -9.23
C ASP A 105 -7.49 2.69 -9.46
N GLU A 106 -6.47 1.81 -9.37
CA GLU A 106 -6.59 0.39 -9.69
C GLU A 106 -6.02 -0.51 -8.56
N GLN A 107 -6.66 -1.65 -8.33
CA GLN A 107 -6.15 -2.68 -7.44
C GLN A 107 -6.34 -4.05 -8.09
N GLN A 108 -5.25 -4.60 -8.61
CA GLN A 108 -5.16 -5.86 -9.31
C GLN A 108 -4.14 -6.80 -8.66
N ILE A 109 -3.54 -6.37 -7.57
CA ILE A 109 -2.55 -7.10 -6.77
C ILE A 109 -3.09 -7.16 -5.34
N GLY A 110 -3.19 -8.36 -4.80
CA GLY A 110 -3.59 -8.58 -3.42
C GLY A 110 -2.45 -8.33 -2.45
N ILE A 111 -2.78 -7.96 -1.22
CA ILE A 111 -1.80 -7.81 -0.13
C ILE A 111 -2.26 -8.64 1.06
N THR A 112 -1.31 -9.31 1.71
CA THR A 112 -1.57 -10.02 2.97
C THR A 112 -0.55 -9.66 4.04
N ILE A 113 -0.96 -9.76 5.31
CA ILE A 113 -0.10 -9.71 6.50
C ILE A 113 -0.29 -11.02 7.24
N ASP A 114 0.79 -11.79 7.42
CA ASP A 114 0.76 -13.12 8.07
C ASP A 114 -0.36 -14.03 7.50
N GLY A 115 -0.60 -13.94 6.18
CA GLY A 115 -1.60 -14.70 5.45
C GLY A 115 -3.03 -14.13 5.47
N ILE A 116 -3.28 -13.03 6.18
CA ILE A 116 -4.59 -12.37 6.25
C ILE A 116 -4.66 -11.28 5.17
N ALA A 117 -5.72 -11.30 4.36
CA ALA A 117 -5.91 -10.33 3.31
C ALA A 117 -6.11 -8.89 3.87
N ASN A 118 -5.46 -7.91 3.23
CA ASN A 118 -5.62 -6.50 3.56
C ASN A 118 -6.94 -5.89 3.04
N GLY A 119 -7.53 -6.49 2.02
CA GLY A 119 -8.69 -5.96 1.32
C GLY A 119 -8.36 -4.76 0.45
N ASN A 120 -9.40 -4.08 -0.03
CA ASN A 120 -9.29 -2.93 -0.91
C ASN A 120 -8.62 -1.73 -0.21
N SER A 121 -7.62 -1.14 -0.86
CA SER A 121 -6.82 -0.03 -0.34
C SER A 121 -6.60 1.11 -1.34
N ASN A 122 -7.44 1.19 -2.39
CA ASN A 122 -7.38 2.27 -3.37
C ASN A 122 -8.23 3.49 -2.95
N TYR A 123 -8.63 4.33 -3.92
CA TYR A 123 -9.38 5.59 -3.69
C TYR A 123 -10.63 5.44 -2.81
N GLY A 124 -11.27 4.28 -2.78
CA GLY A 124 -12.42 3.99 -1.92
C GLY A 124 -12.12 4.00 -0.42
N GLY A 125 -10.94 4.39 -0.03
CA GLY A 125 -10.47 4.46 1.36
C GLY A 125 -9.71 3.20 1.78
N GLY A 126 -9.02 3.28 2.88
CA GLY A 126 -8.10 2.27 3.40
C GLY A 126 -6.65 2.64 3.17
N ALA A 127 -5.76 1.82 3.66
CA ALA A 127 -4.33 1.95 3.46
C ALA A 127 -3.73 0.61 3.02
N LYS A 128 -2.61 0.65 2.30
CA LYS A 128 -1.85 -0.54 1.96
C LYS A 128 -1.20 -1.13 3.22
N ALA A 129 -1.01 -2.44 3.27
CA ALA A 129 -0.49 -3.15 4.45
C ALA A 129 0.89 -2.67 4.94
N ASN A 130 1.71 -2.09 4.06
CA ASN A 130 2.98 -1.50 4.46
C ASN A 130 2.85 -0.34 5.46
N ARG A 131 1.64 0.18 5.68
CA ARG A 131 1.35 1.23 6.67
C ARG A 131 1.21 0.69 8.09
N TYR A 132 0.97 -0.62 8.26
CA TYR A 132 0.77 -1.25 9.57
C TYR A 132 1.98 -2.05 10.04
N ILE A 133 3.11 -2.00 9.34
CA ILE A 133 4.30 -2.78 9.66
C ILE A 133 5.52 -1.87 9.63
N ASP A 134 6.22 -1.75 10.76
CA ASP A 134 7.56 -1.19 10.77
C ASP A 134 8.55 -2.14 10.07
N THR A 135 9.52 -1.61 9.36
CA THR A 135 10.58 -2.40 8.72
C THR A 135 11.39 -3.22 9.71
N GLU A 136 11.51 -2.76 10.97
CA GLU A 136 12.15 -3.50 12.06
C GLU A 136 11.33 -4.71 12.55
N ASN A 137 10.02 -4.75 12.28
CA ASN A 137 9.13 -5.85 12.61
C ASN A 137 8.87 -6.78 11.40
N LEU A 138 9.46 -6.48 10.26
CA LEU A 138 9.31 -7.27 9.05
C LEU A 138 10.32 -8.41 9.01
N ALA A 139 9.85 -9.66 8.89
CA ALA A 139 10.71 -10.82 8.69
C ALA A 139 11.09 -10.97 7.21
N ASN A 140 10.10 -10.96 6.33
CA ASN A 140 10.30 -11.01 4.89
C ASN A 140 9.06 -10.50 4.14
N VAL A 141 9.23 -10.25 2.84
CA VAL A 141 8.12 -10.06 1.89
C VAL A 141 8.28 -11.06 0.76
N GLU A 142 7.21 -11.81 0.51
CA GLU A 142 7.11 -12.72 -0.62
C GLU A 142 6.21 -12.09 -1.69
N VAL A 143 6.67 -12.12 -2.95
CA VAL A 143 5.91 -11.70 -4.11
C VAL A 143 5.51 -12.95 -4.89
N SER A 144 4.24 -13.34 -4.78
CA SER A 144 3.65 -14.41 -5.58
C SER A 144 3.10 -13.81 -6.87
N GLN A 145 3.71 -14.18 -8.00
CA GLN A 145 3.35 -13.64 -9.31
C GLN A 145 2.51 -14.64 -10.11
N GLY A 146 1.38 -14.20 -10.66
CA GLY A 146 0.57 -14.98 -11.59
C GLY A 146 -0.03 -16.25 -11.00
N THR A 147 0.69 -17.37 -11.06
CA THR A 147 0.26 -18.68 -10.55
C THR A 147 0.48 -18.84 -9.04
N GLY A 148 -0.11 -17.96 -8.26
CA GLY A 148 0.00 -17.95 -6.80
C GLY A 148 -0.66 -19.14 -6.09
N ASP A 149 -0.61 -19.15 -4.77
CA ASP A 149 -1.25 -20.20 -3.95
C ASP A 149 -2.78 -20.17 -4.13
N ILE A 150 -3.35 -21.35 -4.35
CA ILE A 150 -4.80 -21.51 -4.41
C ILE A 150 -5.49 -21.11 -3.11
N ALA A 151 -4.81 -21.26 -1.98
CA ALA A 151 -5.30 -20.85 -0.65
C ALA A 151 -5.29 -19.32 -0.44
N SER A 152 -4.75 -18.53 -1.38
CA SER A 152 -4.75 -17.06 -1.27
C SER A 152 -6.17 -16.52 -1.11
N ARG A 153 -6.39 -15.75 -0.05
CA ARG A 153 -7.69 -15.24 0.39
C ARG A 153 -8.00 -13.84 -0.14
N SER A 154 -7.12 -13.26 -0.96
CA SER A 154 -7.37 -11.97 -1.61
C SER A 154 -8.34 -12.14 -2.78
N ASN A 155 -9.43 -11.40 -2.74
CA ASN A 155 -10.38 -11.27 -3.85
C ASN A 155 -10.06 -10.07 -4.77
N GLU A 156 -8.83 -9.56 -4.73
CA GLU A 156 -8.25 -8.53 -5.61
C GLU A 156 -7.02 -9.04 -6.40
N ALA A 157 -6.65 -10.30 -6.23
CA ALA A 157 -5.38 -10.84 -6.70
C ALA A 157 -5.43 -11.39 -8.14
N LEU A 158 -5.54 -10.53 -9.14
CA LEU A 158 -5.43 -10.92 -10.55
C LEU A 158 -4.00 -11.25 -10.97
N GLY A 159 -3.06 -10.34 -10.65
CA GLY A 159 -1.64 -10.43 -11.00
C GLY A 159 -0.77 -11.15 -9.98
N GLY A 160 -1.35 -11.55 -8.85
CA GLY A 160 -0.64 -12.16 -7.73
C GLY A 160 -0.80 -11.41 -6.41
N THR A 161 0.05 -11.72 -5.44
CA THR A 161 -0.02 -11.15 -4.08
C THR A 161 1.34 -10.69 -3.56
N LEU A 162 1.31 -9.66 -2.72
CA LEU A 162 2.42 -9.25 -1.84
C LEU A 162 2.11 -9.78 -0.43
N ASN A 163 2.96 -10.65 0.08
CA ASN A 163 2.74 -11.31 1.36
C ASN A 163 3.80 -10.84 2.36
N PHE A 164 3.38 -10.01 3.32
CA PHE A 164 4.22 -9.52 4.40
C PHE A 164 4.18 -10.51 5.57
N THR A 165 5.35 -10.86 6.08
CA THR A 165 5.47 -11.71 7.28
C THR A 165 6.16 -10.93 8.40
N THR A 166 5.53 -10.90 9.57
CA THR A 166 6.08 -10.23 10.75
C THR A 166 7.08 -11.13 11.48
N VAL A 167 8.04 -10.53 12.20
CA VAL A 167 9.03 -11.29 12.97
C VAL A 167 8.38 -12.06 14.12
N ASP A 168 8.83 -13.29 14.34
CA ASP A 168 8.41 -14.10 15.48
C ASP A 168 9.13 -13.68 16.78
N PRO A 169 8.52 -13.90 17.95
CA PRO A 169 9.15 -13.60 19.22
C PRO A 169 10.43 -14.39 19.44
N GLY A 170 11.48 -13.71 19.88
CA GLY A 170 12.74 -14.30 20.28
C GLY A 170 12.61 -15.15 21.55
N VAL A 171 13.42 -16.24 21.64
CA VAL A 171 13.43 -17.14 22.80
C VAL A 171 14.15 -16.54 24.02
N GLU A 172 14.98 -15.52 23.83
CA GLU A 172 15.73 -14.85 24.90
C GLU A 172 15.16 -13.45 25.14
N GLU A 173 15.21 -13.01 26.40
CA GLU A 173 14.85 -11.65 26.76
C GLU A 173 15.86 -10.68 26.12
N SER A 174 15.38 -9.74 25.34
CA SER A 174 16.23 -8.73 24.69
C SER A 174 15.47 -7.43 24.42
N MET A 175 16.20 -6.37 24.11
CA MET A 175 15.63 -5.09 23.72
C MET A 175 16.35 -4.54 22.50
N LEU A 176 15.58 -4.17 21.47
CA LEU A 176 16.05 -3.52 20.26
C LEU A 176 15.66 -2.06 20.29
N ILE A 177 16.64 -1.17 20.15
CA ILE A 177 16.43 0.27 20.00
C ILE A 177 17.00 0.70 18.65
N SER A 178 16.21 1.39 17.84
CA SER A 178 16.62 1.96 16.55
C SER A 178 16.31 3.45 16.54
N ILE A 179 17.29 4.27 16.14
CA ILE A 179 17.16 5.71 15.98
C ILE A 179 17.68 6.09 14.61
N SER A 180 16.84 6.75 13.83
CA SER A 180 17.17 7.18 12.48
C SER A 180 16.97 8.68 12.32
N GLY A 181 17.78 9.27 11.45
CA GLY A 181 17.62 10.66 11.00
C GLY A 181 18.04 10.79 9.55
N GLY A 182 17.39 11.66 8.79
CA GLY A 182 17.62 11.76 7.35
C GLY A 182 17.32 13.12 6.76
N SER A 183 17.35 13.16 5.42
CA SER A 183 16.94 14.33 4.64
C SER A 183 15.52 14.76 4.97
N PHE A 184 15.17 16.00 4.71
CA PHE A 184 13.81 16.55 4.90
C PHE A 184 13.32 16.41 6.33
N ASP A 185 14.20 16.72 7.29
CA ASP A 185 13.97 16.67 8.73
C ASP A 185 13.45 15.30 9.25
N ALA A 186 13.70 14.23 8.47
CA ALA A 186 13.23 12.89 8.81
C ALA A 186 13.87 12.36 10.09
N GLN A 187 13.04 11.84 10.98
CA GLN A 187 13.43 11.21 12.24
C GLN A 187 12.52 9.99 12.48
N LYS A 188 13.10 8.91 13.02
CA LYS A 188 12.35 7.75 13.52
C LYS A 188 12.97 7.24 14.80
N TYR A 189 12.13 6.93 15.76
CA TYR A 189 12.47 6.28 17.01
C TYR A 189 11.69 4.97 17.11
N PHE A 190 12.39 3.87 17.31
CA PHE A 190 11.79 2.55 17.43
C PHE A 190 12.35 1.83 18.66
N LEU A 191 11.47 1.12 19.37
CA LEU A 191 11.83 0.25 20.48
C LEU A 191 11.02 -1.05 20.35
N ARG A 192 11.69 -2.22 20.44
CA ARG A 192 11.04 -3.53 20.62
C ARG A 192 11.63 -4.24 21.83
N TYR A 193 10.77 -4.76 22.66
CA TYR A 193 11.11 -5.61 23.81
C TYR A 193 10.67 -7.03 23.55
N GLU A 194 11.61 -7.96 23.57
CA GLU A 194 11.41 -9.41 23.52
C GLU A 194 11.34 -9.93 24.95
N THR A 195 10.30 -10.64 25.30
CA THR A 195 10.08 -11.07 26.67
C THR A 195 10.94 -12.27 27.08
N GLY A 196 11.50 -13.01 26.11
CA GLY A 196 11.94 -14.37 26.36
C GLY A 196 10.77 -15.26 26.81
N GLU A 197 11.06 -16.37 27.47
CA GLU A 197 10.04 -17.31 27.95
C GLU A 197 9.27 -16.74 29.15
N ILE A 198 8.04 -16.23 28.94
CA ILE A 198 7.16 -15.72 30.01
C ILE A 198 6.32 -16.79 30.71
N ALA A 199 6.06 -17.90 30.02
CA ALA A 199 5.42 -19.11 30.53
C ALA A 199 5.99 -20.27 29.71
N LYS A 200 5.70 -21.53 30.12
CA LYS A 200 6.21 -22.68 29.39
C LYS A 200 5.89 -22.59 27.91
N ASP A 201 6.93 -22.62 27.07
CA ASP A 201 6.86 -22.53 25.61
C ASP A 201 6.01 -21.35 25.12
N THR A 202 6.10 -20.18 25.80
CA THR A 202 5.36 -18.96 25.46
C THR A 202 6.29 -17.77 25.42
N TYR A 203 6.33 -17.10 24.29
CA TYR A 203 7.21 -15.98 23.96
C TYR A 203 6.40 -14.84 23.37
N ALA A 204 6.85 -13.61 23.59
CA ALA A 204 6.17 -12.44 23.04
C ALA A 204 7.16 -11.30 22.77
N TRP A 205 6.76 -10.39 21.91
CA TRP A 205 7.37 -9.07 21.82
C TRP A 205 6.31 -7.97 21.78
N VAL A 206 6.73 -6.77 22.12
CA VAL A 206 5.97 -5.54 21.94
C VAL A 206 6.90 -4.47 21.39
N SER A 207 6.43 -3.67 20.44
CA SER A 207 7.17 -2.58 19.85
C SER A 207 6.36 -1.28 19.83
N VAL A 208 7.08 -0.17 19.83
CA VAL A 208 6.52 1.16 19.67
C VAL A 208 7.48 1.98 18.82
N SER A 209 6.92 2.74 17.88
CA SER A 209 7.70 3.69 17.08
C SER A 209 6.97 5.00 16.89
N SER A 210 7.75 6.03 16.54
CA SER A 210 7.25 7.32 16.09
C SER A 210 8.20 7.85 15.03
N SER A 211 7.65 8.29 13.89
CA SER A 211 8.42 8.89 12.81
C SER A 211 7.79 10.19 12.32
N GLU A 212 8.63 11.08 11.82
CA GLU A 212 8.23 12.35 11.21
C GLU A 212 9.19 12.72 10.09
N ASN A 213 8.67 13.38 9.05
CA ASN A 213 9.45 14.03 8.02
C ASN A 213 8.64 15.15 7.35
N THR A 214 9.32 16.07 6.67
CA THR A 214 8.64 17.09 5.85
C THR A 214 8.56 16.67 4.40
N ASP A 215 7.54 17.18 3.68
CA ASP A 215 7.45 17.00 2.22
C ASP A 215 8.73 17.52 1.53
N TRP A 216 9.19 16.84 0.50
CA TRP A 216 10.47 17.19 -0.14
C TRP A 216 10.37 18.36 -1.12
N ILE A 217 9.16 18.69 -1.63
CA ILE A 217 8.97 19.73 -2.65
C ILE A 217 8.94 21.13 -2.03
N THR A 218 8.08 21.34 -1.04
CA THR A 218 7.88 22.66 -0.42
C THR A 218 8.48 22.77 0.97
N GLN A 219 8.70 21.64 1.64
CA GLN A 219 9.17 21.52 3.04
C GLN A 219 8.27 22.30 4.02
N THR A 220 6.95 22.27 3.78
CA THR A 220 5.97 23.02 4.59
C THR A 220 4.91 22.15 5.21
N ALA A 221 4.71 20.91 4.72
CA ALA A 221 3.79 19.96 5.31
C ALA A 221 4.56 18.79 5.96
N GLU A 222 4.04 18.32 7.08
CA GLU A 222 4.65 17.28 7.88
C GLU A 222 3.91 15.96 7.67
N ASN A 223 4.66 14.86 7.55
CA ASN A 223 4.19 13.49 7.71
C ASN A 223 4.47 13.05 9.12
N GLU A 224 3.53 12.41 9.78
CA GLU A 224 3.69 11.84 11.12
C GLU A 224 3.14 10.41 11.12
N HIS A 225 3.83 9.47 11.79
CA HIS A 225 3.37 8.10 11.97
C HIS A 225 3.76 7.61 13.36
N ASP A 226 2.76 7.34 14.20
CA ASP A 226 2.90 6.66 15.48
C ASP A 226 2.39 5.21 15.36
N HIS A 227 3.17 4.24 15.81
CA HIS A 227 2.88 2.82 15.68
C HIS A 227 3.10 2.06 16.99
N LEU A 228 2.20 1.11 17.28
CA LEU A 228 2.31 0.15 18.38
C LEU A 228 1.96 -1.24 17.85
N ALA A 229 2.83 -2.23 18.06
CA ALA A 229 2.54 -3.60 17.69
C ALA A 229 3.02 -4.61 18.74
N GLY A 230 2.47 -5.81 18.66
CA GLY A 230 2.91 -6.94 19.49
C GLY A 230 2.49 -8.28 18.92
N LYS A 231 3.33 -9.29 19.14
CA LYS A 231 3.09 -10.67 18.72
C LYS A 231 3.42 -11.61 19.87
N PHE A 232 2.65 -12.68 20.00
CA PHE A 232 2.99 -13.78 20.91
C PHE A 232 2.81 -15.13 20.23
N ILE A 233 3.63 -16.08 20.62
CA ILE A 233 3.53 -17.50 20.22
C ILE A 233 3.54 -18.35 21.48
N SER A 234 2.64 -19.31 21.58
CA SER A 234 2.54 -20.24 22.71
C SER A 234 2.28 -21.66 22.23
N MET A 235 3.13 -22.61 22.64
CA MET A 235 2.95 -24.04 22.37
C MET A 235 2.25 -24.70 23.53
N ILE A 236 1.01 -25.15 23.36
CA ILE A 236 0.22 -25.85 24.37
C ILE A 236 -0.01 -27.29 23.91
N ASN A 237 0.82 -28.23 24.37
CA ASN A 237 0.93 -29.61 23.89
C ASN A 237 1.30 -29.64 22.39
N ASN A 238 0.35 -29.97 21.50
CA ASN A 238 0.54 -30.04 20.06
C ASN A 238 -0.25 -28.92 19.32
N VAL A 239 -0.68 -27.90 20.05
CA VAL A 239 -1.36 -26.73 19.50
C VAL A 239 -0.46 -25.54 19.65
N GLU A 240 -0.10 -24.93 18.56
CA GLU A 240 0.50 -23.61 18.54
C GLU A 240 -0.61 -22.56 18.52
N ILE A 241 -0.45 -21.54 19.33
CA ILE A 241 -1.35 -20.39 19.37
C ILE A 241 -0.50 -19.15 19.10
N GLU A 242 -0.84 -18.43 18.05
CA GLU A 242 -0.21 -17.19 17.67
C GLU A 242 -1.21 -16.05 17.78
N GLY A 243 -0.79 -14.89 18.24
CA GLY A 243 -1.61 -13.68 18.23
C GLY A 243 -0.76 -12.47 17.91
N TYR A 244 -1.35 -11.56 17.14
CA TYR A 244 -0.74 -10.31 16.72
C TYR A 244 -1.73 -9.17 16.88
N PHE A 245 -1.22 -7.98 17.16
CA PHE A 245 -1.98 -6.74 17.04
C PHE A 245 -1.07 -5.61 16.56
N SER A 246 -1.63 -4.66 15.84
CA SER A 246 -1.02 -3.36 15.55
C SER A 246 -2.03 -2.22 15.67
N TRP A 247 -1.55 -1.06 16.05
CA TRP A 247 -2.29 0.20 16.04
C TRP A 247 -1.40 1.30 15.44
N ASP A 248 -2.00 2.12 14.58
CA ASP A 248 -1.32 3.19 13.85
C ASP A 248 -2.15 4.46 13.87
N ASP A 249 -1.49 5.62 14.03
CA ASP A 249 -2.03 6.96 13.78
C ASP A 249 -1.10 7.67 12.79
N VAL A 250 -1.66 8.02 11.61
CA VAL A 250 -0.87 8.49 10.48
C VAL A 250 -1.43 9.81 9.96
N HIS A 251 -0.55 10.79 9.75
CA HIS A 251 -0.83 12.01 9.02
C HIS A 251 0.09 12.06 7.78
N GLU A 252 -0.50 12.05 6.58
CA GLU A 252 0.20 12.03 5.30
C GLU A 252 0.01 13.36 4.56
N ALA A 253 1.10 14.00 4.16
CA ALA A 253 1.10 15.11 3.21
C ALA A 253 1.04 14.54 1.78
N ASN A 254 -0.06 14.76 1.07
CA ASN A 254 -0.24 14.18 -0.26
C ASN A 254 0.56 14.88 -1.34
N TYR A 255 0.99 14.12 -2.35
CA TYR A 255 1.63 14.59 -3.56
C TYR A 255 0.67 14.51 -4.75
N GLN A 256 0.75 15.49 -5.65
CA GLN A 256 -0.15 15.57 -6.81
C GLN A 256 0.48 14.95 -8.06
N ARG A 257 -0.37 14.32 -8.87
CA ARG A 257 -0.02 13.90 -10.23
C ARG A 257 0.12 15.11 -11.13
N ILE A 258 1.08 15.06 -12.05
CA ILE A 258 1.31 16.10 -13.05
C ILE A 258 1.32 15.51 -14.48
N SER A 259 1.05 16.34 -15.46
CA SER A 259 1.21 15.95 -16.87
C SER A 259 2.68 15.97 -17.28
N LEU A 260 3.01 15.26 -18.38
CA LEU A 260 4.34 15.29 -18.97
C LEU A 260 4.81 16.74 -19.25
N ALA A 261 3.94 17.57 -19.82
CA ALA A 261 4.28 18.96 -20.12
C ALA A 261 4.60 19.81 -18.87
N GLN A 262 3.96 19.50 -17.73
CA GLN A 262 4.28 20.17 -16.46
C GLN A 262 5.61 19.70 -15.90
N PHE A 263 5.90 18.39 -15.99
CA PHE A 263 7.20 17.85 -15.60
C PHE A 263 8.35 18.43 -16.44
N GLU A 264 8.19 18.50 -17.77
CA GLU A 264 9.19 19.11 -18.66
C GLU A 264 9.41 20.60 -18.36
N GLN A 265 8.37 21.29 -17.89
CA GLN A 265 8.48 22.71 -17.50
C GLN A 265 9.19 22.89 -16.14
N ASN A 266 8.87 22.05 -15.16
CA ASN A 266 9.46 22.10 -13.83
C ASN A 266 9.38 20.72 -13.15
N PRO A 267 10.45 19.90 -13.20
CA PRO A 267 10.45 18.56 -12.62
C PRO A 267 10.43 18.53 -11.08
N ASP A 268 10.61 19.69 -10.42
CA ASP A 268 10.65 19.78 -8.96
C ASP A 268 9.33 20.32 -8.36
N SER A 269 8.23 20.31 -9.13
CA SER A 269 6.94 20.84 -8.67
C SER A 269 5.77 19.96 -9.05
N ASP A 270 5.00 19.54 -8.08
CA ASP A 270 3.72 18.83 -8.23
C ASP A 270 2.49 19.76 -8.24
N ARG A 271 2.67 21.05 -8.45
CA ARG A 271 1.67 22.12 -8.45
C ARG A 271 1.13 22.53 -7.08
N LEU A 272 1.38 21.78 -6.00
CA LEU A 272 1.05 22.25 -4.67
C LEU A 272 2.05 23.34 -4.24
N ASN A 273 1.56 24.32 -3.49
CA ASN A 273 2.39 25.41 -2.99
C ASN A 273 2.47 25.41 -1.46
N GLY A 274 3.56 25.96 -0.93
CA GLY A 274 3.81 26.10 0.52
C GLY A 274 3.38 27.44 1.11
N GLU A 275 2.93 28.42 0.28
CA GLU A 275 2.57 29.75 0.73
C GLU A 275 1.06 29.98 0.65
N TRP A 276 0.48 30.50 1.74
CA TRP A 276 -0.91 30.96 1.77
C TRP A 276 -0.99 32.40 1.29
N THR A 277 -1.74 32.64 0.20
CA THR A 277 -1.80 33.97 -0.45
C THR A 277 -2.99 34.81 0.00
N GLY A 278 -4.01 34.23 0.59
CA GLY A 278 -5.30 34.87 0.90
C GLY A 278 -6.22 35.02 -0.30
N ILE A 279 -5.90 34.36 -1.43
CA ILE A 279 -6.74 34.26 -2.61
C ILE A 279 -7.21 32.80 -2.73
N PRO A 280 -8.45 32.45 -2.37
CA PRO A 280 -8.89 31.07 -2.27
C PRO A 280 -8.63 30.23 -3.50
N TYR A 281 -8.75 30.81 -4.71
CA TYR A 281 -8.45 30.09 -5.96
C TYR A 281 -6.99 29.67 -6.07
N VAL A 282 -6.06 30.45 -5.55
CA VAL A 282 -4.64 30.10 -5.51
C VAL A 282 -4.38 29.12 -4.37
N ASP A 283 -5.02 29.37 -3.23
CA ASP A 283 -4.80 28.62 -1.98
C ASP A 283 -5.46 27.22 -1.98
N GLN A 284 -6.35 26.91 -2.93
CA GLN A 284 -6.91 25.56 -3.07
C GLN A 284 -5.86 24.46 -3.31
N VAL A 285 -4.65 24.83 -3.72
CA VAL A 285 -3.49 23.95 -3.86
C VAL A 285 -2.43 24.19 -2.79
N HIS A 286 -2.82 24.80 -1.66
CA HIS A 286 -1.92 24.91 -0.51
C HIS A 286 -1.65 23.52 0.08
N ARG A 287 -0.37 23.13 0.15
CA ARG A 287 0.04 21.76 0.49
C ARG A 287 -0.54 21.24 1.80
N GLN A 288 -0.54 22.07 2.87
CA GLN A 288 -1.12 21.68 4.17
C GLN A 288 -2.64 21.40 4.12
N GLY A 289 -3.33 21.83 3.08
CA GLY A 289 -4.74 21.54 2.85
C GLY A 289 -5.00 20.24 2.04
N TRP A 290 -3.93 19.57 1.63
CA TRP A 290 -3.97 18.28 0.93
C TRP A 290 -3.31 17.24 1.80
N ALA A 291 -4.09 16.64 2.68
CA ALA A 291 -3.62 15.68 3.64
C ALA A 291 -4.55 14.46 3.69
N THR A 292 -4.00 13.33 4.11
CA THR A 292 -4.75 12.15 4.48
C THR A 292 -4.40 11.78 5.91
N LEU A 293 -5.41 11.62 6.76
CA LEU A 293 -5.27 11.17 8.13
C LEU A 293 -5.85 9.76 8.22
N ARG A 294 -5.16 8.86 8.93
CA ARG A 294 -5.57 7.45 9.06
C ARG A 294 -5.30 6.95 10.46
N GLU A 295 -6.22 6.14 10.98
CA GLU A 295 -6.03 5.33 12.17
C GLU A 295 -6.34 3.88 11.81
N ASN A 296 -5.51 2.93 12.25
CA ASN A 296 -5.70 1.51 12.01
C ASN A 296 -5.58 0.73 13.31
N LEU A 297 -6.44 -0.25 13.45
CA LEU A 297 -6.33 -1.30 14.47
C LEU A 297 -6.47 -2.65 13.77
N PHE A 298 -5.42 -3.44 13.76
CA PHE A 298 -5.43 -4.78 13.20
C PHE A 298 -5.05 -5.81 14.25
N ALA A 299 -5.79 -6.91 14.35
CA ALA A 299 -5.51 -7.96 15.31
C ALA A 299 -5.98 -9.32 14.78
N TYR A 300 -5.22 -10.38 15.10
CA TYR A 300 -5.62 -11.75 14.83
C TYR A 300 -5.24 -12.73 15.96
N LEU A 301 -5.93 -13.86 15.96
CA LEU A 301 -5.61 -15.02 16.79
C LEU A 301 -5.70 -16.26 15.92
N LYS A 302 -4.59 -17.01 15.83
CA LYS A 302 -4.43 -18.22 15.04
C LYS A 302 -4.14 -19.41 15.95
N ALA A 303 -4.61 -20.57 15.57
CA ALA A 303 -4.35 -21.84 16.27
C ALA A 303 -4.05 -22.94 15.25
N ASP A 304 -2.91 -23.58 15.41
CA ASP A 304 -2.40 -24.61 14.52
C ASP A 304 -2.23 -25.92 15.30
N TYR A 305 -2.74 -27.01 14.77
CA TYR A 305 -2.58 -28.35 15.33
C TYR A 305 -2.03 -29.30 14.27
N ALA A 306 -0.90 -29.92 14.55
CA ALA A 306 -0.24 -30.82 13.65
C ALA A 306 -0.04 -32.21 14.29
N THR A 307 -0.17 -33.24 13.46
CA THR A 307 0.21 -34.64 13.74
C THR A 307 0.99 -35.19 12.54
N ASP A 308 1.50 -36.41 12.62
CA ASP A 308 2.28 -37.02 11.54
C ASP A 308 1.53 -37.08 10.17
N ASN A 309 0.20 -37.08 10.18
CA ASN A 309 -0.59 -37.29 8.95
C ASN A 309 -1.75 -36.30 8.79
N PHE A 310 -1.89 -35.31 9.66
CA PHE A 310 -2.97 -34.34 9.56
C PHE A 310 -2.59 -33.04 10.25
N GLU A 311 -2.88 -31.95 9.58
CA GLU A 311 -2.76 -30.60 10.12
C GLU A 311 -4.10 -29.88 9.96
N ILE A 312 -4.40 -29.02 10.93
CA ILE A 312 -5.54 -28.11 10.89
C ILE A 312 -5.11 -26.76 11.46
N SER A 313 -5.46 -25.73 10.77
CA SER A 313 -5.24 -24.34 11.14
C SER A 313 -6.56 -23.61 11.22
N GLY A 314 -6.68 -22.66 12.12
CA GLY A 314 -7.82 -21.75 12.18
C GLY A 314 -7.38 -20.39 12.65
N ASN A 315 -7.92 -19.34 12.05
CA ASN A 315 -7.61 -17.96 12.33
C ASN A 315 -8.88 -17.14 12.44
N VAL A 316 -8.90 -16.18 13.36
CA VAL A 316 -9.94 -15.14 13.45
C VAL A 316 -9.24 -13.79 13.52
N TYR A 317 -9.77 -12.80 12.81
CA TYR A 317 -9.17 -11.47 12.76
C TYR A 317 -10.21 -10.35 12.80
N TYR A 318 -9.75 -9.20 13.22
CA TYR A 318 -10.48 -7.93 13.21
C TYR A 318 -9.57 -6.83 12.67
N HIS A 319 -10.10 -5.99 11.81
CA HIS A 319 -9.41 -4.83 11.28
C HIS A 319 -10.36 -3.64 11.21
N ASP A 320 -10.02 -2.56 11.89
CA ASP A 320 -10.66 -1.26 11.79
C ASP A 320 -9.68 -0.27 11.17
N ASN A 321 -10.08 0.36 10.07
CA ASN A 321 -9.29 1.33 9.34
C ASN A 321 -10.16 2.54 9.07
N GLU A 322 -9.95 3.62 9.81
CA GLU A 322 -10.67 4.87 9.61
C GLU A 322 -9.74 5.99 9.12
N GLY A 323 -10.32 6.96 8.45
CA GLY A 323 -9.53 8.09 7.99
C GLY A 323 -10.34 9.12 7.23
N ARG A 324 -9.62 10.12 6.74
CA ARG A 324 -10.18 11.16 5.89
C ARG A 324 -9.14 11.71 4.93
N GLY A 325 -9.61 12.18 3.77
CA GLY A 325 -8.84 13.01 2.85
C GLY A 325 -9.34 14.45 2.86
N ASP A 326 -8.43 15.40 2.88
CA ASP A 326 -8.70 16.82 3.02
C ASP A 326 -8.49 17.59 1.70
N TRP A 327 -9.30 18.62 1.49
CA TRP A 327 -9.15 19.58 0.38
C TRP A 327 -9.72 20.95 0.76
N VAL A 328 -9.16 22.03 0.19
CA VAL A 328 -9.53 23.43 0.45
C VAL A 328 -10.27 24.04 -0.76
N PRO A 329 -11.59 23.83 -0.92
CA PRO A 329 -12.37 24.47 -1.98
C PRO A 329 -12.35 25.99 -1.90
N PRO A 330 -12.18 26.69 -3.07
CA PRO A 330 -12.07 28.16 -3.11
C PRO A 330 -13.43 28.88 -3.01
N TYR A 331 -14.40 28.27 -2.36
CA TYR A 331 -15.76 28.79 -2.21
C TYR A 331 -16.49 28.17 -1.01
N VAL A 332 -17.60 28.78 -0.59
CA VAL A 332 -18.61 28.18 0.26
C VAL A 332 -19.80 27.77 -0.60
N VAL A 333 -20.34 26.56 -0.39
CA VAL A 333 -21.50 26.07 -1.14
C VAL A 333 -22.78 26.60 -0.50
N ASP A 334 -23.66 27.23 -1.28
CA ASP A 334 -25.01 27.50 -0.87
C ASP A 334 -25.85 26.24 -1.04
N VAL A 335 -26.48 25.75 0.01
CA VAL A 335 -27.15 24.46 0.03
C VAL A 335 -28.63 24.60 0.40
N LYS A 336 -29.44 23.66 -0.08
CA LYS A 336 -30.86 23.57 0.20
C LYS A 336 -31.15 22.23 0.86
N ALA A 337 -31.79 22.26 2.03
CA ALA A 337 -32.29 21.06 2.67
C ALA A 337 -33.44 20.46 1.86
N ASP A 338 -33.44 19.14 1.67
CA ASP A 338 -34.54 18.44 1.02
C ASP A 338 -35.78 18.43 1.93
N GLY A 339 -36.93 18.74 1.34
CA GLY A 339 -38.22 18.69 2.02
C GLY A 339 -38.77 20.01 2.54
N ASP A 340 -37.98 21.03 2.84
CA ASP A 340 -38.47 22.34 3.27
C ASP A 340 -38.58 23.38 2.13
N GLY A 341 -37.92 23.15 1.02
CA GLY A 341 -37.94 24.01 -0.16
C GLY A 341 -37.21 25.35 0.02
N VAL A 342 -36.57 25.59 1.14
CA VAL A 342 -35.88 26.83 1.48
C VAL A 342 -34.37 26.67 1.32
N ALA A 343 -33.72 27.60 0.61
CA ALA A 343 -32.28 27.67 0.52
C ALA A 343 -31.67 28.08 1.88
N HIS A 344 -30.64 27.38 2.29
CA HIS A 344 -29.85 27.73 3.45
C HIS A 344 -28.52 28.31 2.98
N SER A 345 -28.41 29.63 3.08
CA SER A 345 -27.08 30.23 2.96
C SER A 345 -26.36 30.08 4.28
N GLU A 346 -25.23 29.40 4.29
CA GLU A 346 -24.41 29.20 5.46
C GLU A 346 -23.88 30.47 6.10
N LEU A 347 -23.79 31.51 5.33
CA LEU A 347 -23.44 32.84 5.87
C LEU A 347 -24.54 33.41 6.77
N VAL A 348 -25.76 32.89 6.70
CA VAL A 348 -26.93 33.45 7.39
C VAL A 348 -27.61 32.47 8.36
N SER A 349 -27.64 31.17 8.07
CA SER A 349 -28.45 30.22 8.84
C SER A 349 -27.75 29.66 10.07
N GLY A 350 -26.44 29.38 9.97
CA GLY A 350 -25.65 28.77 11.04
C GLY A 350 -26.06 27.34 11.44
N ASN A 351 -26.92 26.67 10.64
CA ASN A 351 -27.39 25.30 10.89
C ASN A 351 -26.74 24.35 9.89
N THR A 352 -26.29 23.19 10.36
CA THR A 352 -25.81 22.11 9.48
C THR A 352 -26.94 21.58 8.61
N VAL A 353 -26.70 21.48 7.30
CA VAL A 353 -27.59 20.79 6.36
C VAL A 353 -27.09 19.36 6.16
N TYR A 354 -27.97 18.40 6.27
CA TYR A 354 -27.68 16.97 6.03
C TYR A 354 -28.34 16.56 4.71
N GLY A 355 -27.53 16.03 3.77
CA GLY A 355 -27.99 15.77 2.41
C GLY A 355 -28.32 17.05 1.65
N GLY A 356 -29.43 17.01 0.89
CA GLY A 356 -29.91 18.16 0.15
C GLY A 356 -29.17 18.41 -1.16
N SER A 357 -29.31 19.60 -1.71
CA SER A 357 -28.78 19.96 -3.01
C SER A 357 -28.00 21.26 -2.97
N ALA A 358 -26.90 21.30 -3.70
CA ALA A 358 -26.14 22.52 -3.95
C ALA A 358 -26.94 23.46 -4.86
N LEU A 359 -27.03 24.74 -4.49
CA LEU A 359 -27.70 25.78 -5.24
C LEU A 359 -26.73 26.70 -5.98
N GLY A 360 -25.50 26.83 -5.47
CA GLY A 360 -24.47 27.69 -6.05
C GLY A 360 -23.25 27.80 -5.16
N GLN A 361 -22.34 28.65 -5.56
CA GLN A 361 -21.06 28.88 -4.89
C GLN A 361 -20.96 30.36 -4.48
N LEU A 362 -20.42 30.59 -3.29
CA LEU A 362 -20.19 31.92 -2.73
C LEU A 362 -18.67 32.12 -2.64
N TYR A 363 -18.18 33.16 -3.27
CA TYR A 363 -16.74 33.43 -3.38
C TYR A 363 -16.29 34.59 -2.50
N TYR A 364 -17.09 35.68 -2.46
CA TYR A 364 -16.86 36.88 -1.65
C TYR A 364 -18.11 37.37 -0.98
N VAL A 365 -17.95 37.94 0.20
CA VAL A 365 -19.05 38.53 0.99
C VAL A 365 -18.71 39.96 1.43
N ASP A 366 -19.73 40.72 1.78
CA ASP A 366 -19.56 42.02 2.43
C ASP A 366 -19.27 41.86 3.96
N SER A 367 -19.06 42.95 4.63
CA SER A 367 -18.81 42.97 6.09
C SER A 367 -19.97 42.48 6.94
N SER A 368 -21.14 42.29 6.36
CA SER A 368 -22.35 41.74 6.99
C SER A 368 -22.60 40.29 6.64
N GLY A 369 -21.74 39.68 5.83
CA GLY A 369 -21.82 38.29 5.37
C GLY A 369 -22.72 38.07 4.15
N PHE A 370 -23.20 39.12 3.47
CA PHE A 370 -24.00 38.94 2.25
C PHE A 370 -23.11 38.68 1.03
N ALA A 371 -23.53 37.74 0.18
CA ALA A 371 -22.84 37.39 -1.06
C ALA A 371 -22.67 38.60 -1.99
N LEU A 372 -21.48 38.71 -2.56
CA LEU A 372 -21.11 39.72 -3.53
C LEU A 372 -20.96 39.11 -4.91
N SER A 373 -21.30 39.88 -5.96
CA SER A 373 -20.98 39.53 -7.33
C SER A 373 -19.81 40.36 -7.84
N PRO A 374 -19.00 39.83 -8.75
CA PRO A 374 -17.92 40.61 -9.35
C PRO A 374 -18.46 41.81 -10.16
N THR A 375 -17.65 42.81 -10.32
CA THR A 375 -17.98 44.01 -11.15
C THR A 375 -18.22 43.62 -12.59
N ASP A 376 -19.31 44.09 -13.18
CA ASP A 376 -19.65 43.81 -14.57
C ASP A 376 -18.49 44.14 -15.53
N GLY A 377 -18.14 43.16 -16.38
CA GLY A 377 -17.09 43.30 -17.36
C GLY A 377 -15.65 43.23 -16.82
N CYS A 378 -15.48 42.89 -15.53
CA CYS A 378 -14.15 42.60 -14.98
C CYS A 378 -13.58 41.32 -15.61
N THR A 379 -12.28 41.34 -15.89
CA THR A 379 -11.53 40.15 -16.35
C THR A 379 -10.53 39.81 -15.29
N SER A 380 -10.51 38.54 -14.89
CA SER A 380 -9.55 38.04 -13.89
C SER A 380 -8.12 38.13 -14.41
N SER A 381 -7.21 38.46 -13.49
CA SER A 381 -5.75 38.41 -13.71
C SER A 381 -5.11 37.11 -13.24
N ILE A 382 -5.88 36.22 -12.60
CA ILE A 382 -5.39 34.96 -12.05
C ILE A 382 -5.23 33.94 -13.18
N THR A 383 -4.02 33.37 -13.29
CA THR A 383 -3.65 32.41 -14.37
C THR A 383 -3.27 31.04 -13.88
N ALA A 384 -3.16 30.83 -12.55
CA ALA A 384 -2.77 29.59 -11.91
C ALA A 384 -3.69 29.33 -10.69
N PRO A 385 -3.81 28.07 -10.17
CA PRO A 385 -3.04 26.87 -10.54
C PRO A 385 -3.61 26.06 -11.72
N TYR A 386 -4.91 26.19 -12.04
CA TYR A 386 -5.61 25.35 -13.03
C TYR A 386 -5.95 26.12 -14.34
N GLY A 387 -5.08 27.01 -14.77
CA GLY A 387 -5.33 27.92 -15.85
C GLY A 387 -5.94 29.23 -15.37
N GLY A 388 -6.65 29.94 -16.23
CA GLY A 388 -7.28 31.21 -15.87
C GLY A 388 -8.50 31.03 -14.97
N ALA A 389 -8.59 31.82 -13.91
CA ALA A 389 -9.80 31.89 -13.08
C ALA A 389 -10.82 32.87 -13.66
N GLY A 390 -12.10 32.64 -13.42
CA GLY A 390 -13.17 33.58 -13.68
C GLY A 390 -13.09 34.85 -12.79
N PRO A 391 -13.82 35.92 -13.13
CA PRO A 391 -13.84 37.13 -12.33
C PRO A 391 -14.38 36.93 -10.92
N GLU A 392 -15.15 35.87 -10.68
CA GLU A 392 -15.69 35.48 -9.35
C GLU A 392 -14.60 35.10 -8.36
N TYR A 393 -13.44 34.66 -8.82
CA TYR A 393 -12.30 34.28 -7.96
C TYR A 393 -11.31 35.44 -7.71
N ASP A 394 -11.35 36.49 -8.54
CA ASP A 394 -10.34 37.55 -8.48
C ASP A 394 -10.74 38.68 -7.53
N PRO A 395 -9.98 38.91 -6.44
CA PRO A 395 -10.28 39.99 -5.49
C PRO A 395 -10.31 41.36 -6.13
N THR A 396 -9.61 41.56 -7.25
CA THR A 396 -9.59 42.86 -7.96
C THR A 396 -10.88 43.14 -8.68
N CYS A 397 -11.75 42.17 -8.89
CA CYS A 397 -13.08 42.31 -9.48
C CYS A 397 -14.15 42.73 -8.48
N TYR A 398 -13.81 42.91 -7.21
CA TYR A 398 -14.76 43.29 -6.17
C TYR A 398 -14.47 44.68 -5.61
N ALA A 399 -15.47 45.25 -4.94
CA ALA A 399 -15.29 46.51 -4.24
C ALA A 399 -14.35 46.37 -3.03
N GLN A 400 -13.68 47.42 -2.65
CA GLN A 400 -12.82 47.45 -1.49
C GLN A 400 -13.57 47.04 -0.22
N GLY A 401 -13.04 46.08 0.54
CA GLY A 401 -13.66 45.54 1.74
C GLY A 401 -14.46 44.26 1.52
N ALA A 402 -14.49 43.71 0.30
CA ALA A 402 -14.96 42.35 0.06
C ALA A 402 -14.06 41.34 0.77
N VAL A 403 -14.69 40.34 1.41
CA VAL A 403 -14.01 39.29 2.17
C VAL A 403 -14.11 37.99 1.39
N PRO A 404 -12.97 37.34 1.04
CA PRO A 404 -12.99 36.03 0.41
C PRO A 404 -13.51 34.98 1.38
N VAL A 405 -14.26 33.99 0.85
CA VAL A 405 -14.72 32.84 1.62
C VAL A 405 -14.25 31.55 0.95
N GLY A 406 -13.99 30.54 1.76
CA GLY A 406 -13.58 29.22 1.33
C GLY A 406 -14.08 28.15 2.26
N SER A 407 -13.98 26.92 1.82
CA SER A 407 -14.32 25.76 2.63
C SER A 407 -13.10 24.89 2.92
N TYR A 408 -13.20 24.09 3.95
CA TYR A 408 -12.34 22.95 4.20
C TYR A 408 -13.22 21.70 4.13
N ARG A 409 -12.98 20.85 3.15
CA ARG A 409 -13.80 19.67 2.88
C ARG A 409 -13.07 18.42 3.35
N HIS A 410 -13.77 17.58 4.09
CA HIS A 410 -13.29 16.27 4.50
C HIS A 410 -14.11 15.18 3.80
N THR A 411 -13.44 14.17 3.31
CA THR A 411 -14.07 12.91 2.89
C THR A 411 -13.61 11.83 3.83
N HIS A 412 -14.53 11.38 4.69
CA HIS A 412 -14.28 10.37 5.71
C HIS A 412 -14.60 8.99 5.18
N TYR A 413 -13.86 8.01 5.67
CA TYR A 413 -14.18 6.60 5.53
C TYR A 413 -13.87 5.86 6.84
N GLN A 414 -14.61 4.78 7.08
CA GLN A 414 -14.29 3.78 8.10
C GLN A 414 -14.54 2.41 7.51
N LYS A 415 -13.62 1.50 7.69
CA LYS A 415 -13.69 0.10 7.26
C LYS A 415 -13.56 -0.79 8.47
N GLU A 416 -14.64 -1.49 8.81
CA GLU A 416 -14.61 -2.55 9.80
C GLU A 416 -14.65 -3.89 9.09
N ARG A 417 -13.72 -4.77 9.43
CA ARG A 417 -13.61 -6.12 8.87
C ARG A 417 -13.49 -7.13 9.99
N PHE A 418 -14.34 -8.14 9.96
CA PHE A 418 -14.23 -9.32 10.81
C PHE A 418 -14.19 -10.56 9.93
N GLY A 419 -13.20 -11.41 10.11
CA GLY A 419 -13.09 -12.61 9.31
C GLY A 419 -12.58 -13.80 10.10
N PHE A 420 -12.77 -14.95 9.50
CA PHE A 420 -12.14 -16.19 9.94
C PHE A 420 -11.73 -17.05 8.76
N ASP A 421 -10.73 -17.85 8.94
CA ASP A 421 -10.35 -18.91 8.04
C ASP A 421 -10.07 -20.22 8.78
N ALA A 422 -10.19 -21.32 8.04
CA ALA A 422 -9.84 -22.64 8.54
C ALA A 422 -9.34 -23.50 7.40
N ASP A 423 -8.20 -24.14 7.61
CA ASP A 423 -7.51 -24.96 6.62
C ASP A 423 -7.18 -26.33 7.22
N PHE A 424 -7.09 -27.33 6.35
CA PHE A 424 -6.58 -28.64 6.71
C PHE A 424 -5.60 -29.16 5.65
N ALA A 425 -4.67 -30.01 6.07
CA ALA A 425 -3.89 -30.86 5.20
C ALA A 425 -3.90 -32.30 5.71
N TRP A 426 -4.06 -33.24 4.79
CA TRP A 426 -4.06 -34.65 5.06
C TRP A 426 -2.95 -35.34 4.25
N TYR A 427 -1.98 -35.88 4.98
CA TYR A 427 -0.81 -36.54 4.42
C TYR A 427 -1.05 -38.05 4.32
N THR A 428 -0.91 -38.59 3.12
CA THR A 428 -1.10 -40.01 2.81
C THR A 428 -0.03 -40.50 1.85
N GLN A 429 0.01 -41.79 1.62
CA GLN A 429 0.86 -42.40 0.59
C GLN A 429 0.02 -43.17 -0.42
N ILE A 430 0.25 -42.95 -1.70
CA ILE A 430 -0.37 -43.65 -2.81
C ILE A 430 0.73 -44.37 -3.60
N ASN A 431 0.82 -45.70 -3.47
CA ASN A 431 1.83 -46.53 -4.17
C ASN A 431 3.29 -46.01 -3.96
N ASP A 432 3.69 -45.78 -2.72
CA ASP A 432 5.02 -45.24 -2.34
C ASP A 432 5.29 -43.79 -2.81
N MET A 433 4.29 -43.05 -3.24
CA MET A 433 4.35 -41.60 -3.50
C MET A 433 3.67 -40.86 -2.35
N ASP A 434 4.24 -39.76 -1.91
CA ASP A 434 3.64 -38.92 -0.90
C ASP A 434 2.49 -38.10 -1.53
N ASN A 435 1.36 -38.07 -0.83
CA ASN A 435 0.18 -37.35 -1.30
C ASN A 435 -0.35 -36.44 -0.22
N THR A 436 -0.61 -35.19 -0.55
CA THR A 436 -1.17 -34.17 0.33
C THR A 436 -2.48 -33.67 -0.25
N LEU A 437 -3.58 -33.94 0.45
CA LEU A 437 -4.87 -33.30 0.19
C LEU A 437 -5.05 -32.15 1.16
N ARG A 438 -5.20 -30.92 0.64
CA ARG A 438 -5.50 -29.74 1.46
C ARG A 438 -6.77 -29.05 0.98
N GLY A 439 -7.40 -28.30 1.89
CA GLY A 439 -8.56 -27.50 1.58
C GLY A 439 -8.92 -26.59 2.74
N GLY A 440 -9.76 -25.63 2.46
CA GLY A 440 -10.13 -24.65 3.47
C GLY A 440 -11.30 -23.77 3.08
N ILE A 441 -11.66 -22.95 4.03
CA ILE A 441 -12.70 -21.94 3.95
C ILE A 441 -12.15 -20.60 4.48
N TRP A 442 -12.54 -19.53 3.84
CA TRP A 442 -12.41 -18.17 4.33
C TRP A 442 -13.77 -17.48 4.29
N TYR A 443 -14.08 -16.70 5.33
CA TYR A 443 -15.26 -15.84 5.42
C TYR A 443 -14.86 -14.50 5.97
N GLU A 444 -15.37 -13.41 5.38
CA GLU A 444 -15.21 -12.05 5.84
C GLU A 444 -16.54 -11.29 5.75
N ASP A 445 -16.87 -10.61 6.83
CA ASP A 445 -17.91 -9.59 6.92
C ASP A 445 -17.19 -8.24 7.01
N TYR A 446 -17.42 -7.39 6.03
CA TYR A 446 -16.78 -6.10 5.85
C TYR A 446 -17.84 -5.03 5.68
N ASN A 447 -17.69 -3.90 6.34
CA ASN A 447 -18.50 -2.71 6.12
C ASN A 447 -17.61 -1.49 5.92
N ARG A 448 -17.86 -0.71 4.86
CA ARG A 448 -17.24 0.60 4.66
C ARG A 448 -18.29 1.68 4.84
N GLU A 449 -18.09 2.56 5.81
CA GLU A 449 -18.82 3.80 5.94
C GLU A 449 -18.08 4.91 5.19
N GLU A 450 -18.82 5.75 4.47
CA GLU A 450 -18.29 6.91 3.78
C GLU A 450 -19.17 8.13 4.02
N SER A 451 -18.57 9.26 4.37
CA SER A 451 -19.27 10.53 4.48
C SER A 451 -18.42 11.69 4.00
N ARG A 452 -19.09 12.79 3.63
CA ARG A 452 -18.39 14.01 3.24
C ARG A 452 -18.99 15.21 3.92
N ASP A 453 -18.15 15.96 4.62
CA ASP A 453 -18.55 17.19 5.26
C ASP A 453 -17.76 18.42 4.77
N TRP A 454 -18.37 19.58 4.95
CA TRP A 454 -17.87 20.85 4.50
C TRP A 454 -17.89 21.83 5.65
N HIS A 455 -16.72 22.42 5.92
CA HIS A 455 -16.50 23.39 6.98
C HIS A 455 -16.15 24.75 6.39
N LYS A 456 -16.52 25.82 7.08
CA LYS A 456 -16.08 27.16 6.68
C LYS A 456 -14.67 27.44 7.17
N ILE A 457 -13.82 27.97 6.31
CA ILE A 457 -12.58 28.59 6.73
C ILE A 457 -12.93 29.87 7.51
N ILE A 458 -12.35 30.05 8.70
CA ILE A 458 -12.66 31.19 9.60
C ILE A 458 -12.27 32.52 8.96
N ASP A 459 -11.08 32.59 8.37
CA ASP A 459 -10.62 33.76 7.61
C ASP A 459 -9.69 33.30 6.45
N SER A 460 -10.26 33.17 5.26
CA SER A 460 -9.51 32.74 4.07
C SER A 460 -8.33 33.63 3.69
N ARG A 461 -8.18 34.81 4.33
CA ARG A 461 -7.02 35.69 4.10
C ARG A 461 -5.80 35.28 4.94
N SER A 462 -5.99 34.46 5.96
CA SER A 462 -4.97 34.16 6.98
C SER A 462 -4.48 32.72 7.02
N GLY A 463 -5.24 31.74 6.50
CA GLY A 463 -4.84 30.33 6.54
C GLY A 463 -6.03 29.37 6.47
N VAL A 464 -5.75 28.10 6.75
CA VAL A 464 -6.69 26.96 6.65
C VAL A 464 -7.52 26.73 7.92
N GLU A 465 -7.38 27.58 8.96
CA GLU A 465 -8.17 27.42 10.19
C GLU A 465 -9.67 27.46 9.87
N PHE A 466 -10.41 26.46 10.31
CA PHE A 466 -11.82 26.26 9.95
C PHE A 466 -12.73 26.09 11.17
N ASP A 467 -14.02 26.30 10.96
CA ASP A 467 -15.06 26.01 11.97
C ASP A 467 -15.24 24.49 12.05
N HIS A 468 -15.04 23.92 13.22
CA HIS A 468 -15.19 22.48 13.44
C HIS A 468 -16.65 21.97 13.30
N THR A 469 -17.64 22.87 13.26
CA THR A 469 -19.02 22.49 12.97
C THR A 469 -19.25 22.53 11.46
N PRO A 470 -19.55 21.38 10.81
CA PRO A 470 -19.83 21.39 9.38
C PRO A 470 -21.08 22.19 9.08
N TYR A 471 -21.05 22.96 8.00
CA TYR A 471 -22.25 23.60 7.51
C TYR A 471 -23.05 22.70 6.60
N TRP A 472 -22.40 21.71 5.99
CA TRP A 472 -23.01 20.75 5.11
C TRP A 472 -22.37 19.37 5.28
N VAL A 473 -23.21 18.35 5.54
CA VAL A 473 -22.84 16.95 5.41
C VAL A 473 -23.49 16.46 4.11
N GLN A 474 -22.68 16.35 3.06
CA GLN A 474 -23.16 16.18 1.69
C GLN A 474 -23.79 14.82 1.47
N TYR A 475 -23.17 13.76 1.96
CA TYR A 475 -23.65 12.39 1.95
C TYR A 475 -23.14 11.60 3.15
N SER A 476 -23.81 10.51 3.47
CA SER A 476 -23.39 9.48 4.41
C SER A 476 -23.95 8.15 3.92
N ARG A 477 -23.10 7.16 3.72
CA ARG A 477 -23.41 5.87 3.09
C ARG A 477 -22.67 4.75 3.78
N GLU A 478 -23.22 3.54 3.67
CA GLU A 478 -22.64 2.29 4.12
C GLU A 478 -22.57 1.31 2.95
N PHE A 479 -21.51 0.51 2.91
CA PHE A 479 -21.25 -0.47 1.86
C PHE A 479 -20.87 -1.81 2.51
N PRO A 480 -21.87 -2.57 3.02
CA PRO A 480 -21.64 -3.92 3.52
C PRO A 480 -21.21 -4.86 2.39
N VAL A 481 -20.23 -5.70 2.66
CA VAL A 481 -19.73 -6.74 1.75
C VAL A 481 -19.54 -8.03 2.52
N GLU A 482 -20.18 -9.11 2.08
CA GLU A 482 -19.94 -10.46 2.60
C GLU A 482 -19.13 -11.26 1.58
N THR A 483 -18.02 -11.84 2.00
CA THR A 483 -17.16 -12.68 1.16
C THR A 483 -16.98 -14.05 1.77
N MET A 484 -17.12 -15.10 0.95
CA MET A 484 -16.77 -16.48 1.30
C MET A 484 -15.92 -17.10 0.19
N MET A 485 -14.84 -17.78 0.56
CA MET A 485 -14.03 -18.59 -0.37
C MET A 485 -13.96 -20.03 0.11
N LEU A 486 -14.02 -20.94 -0.82
CA LEU A 486 -13.78 -22.37 -0.61
C LEU A 486 -12.70 -22.84 -1.59
N TYR A 487 -11.76 -23.67 -1.12
CA TYR A 487 -10.77 -24.28 -1.99
C TYR A 487 -10.48 -25.74 -1.60
N ALA A 488 -9.96 -26.48 -2.57
CA ALA A 488 -9.38 -27.82 -2.37
C ALA A 488 -8.24 -28.03 -3.37
N GLU A 489 -7.17 -28.66 -2.94
CA GLU A 489 -6.00 -29.01 -3.76
C GLU A 489 -5.46 -30.38 -3.36
N ASP A 490 -5.00 -31.12 -4.37
CA ASP A 490 -4.31 -32.41 -4.20
C ASP A 490 -2.91 -32.32 -4.81
N GLU A 491 -1.88 -32.63 -4.02
CA GLU A 491 -0.49 -32.70 -4.44
C GLU A 491 0.02 -34.14 -4.34
N LEU A 492 0.60 -34.62 -5.45
CA LEU A 492 1.26 -35.92 -5.53
C LEU A 492 2.75 -35.74 -5.75
N ASP A 493 3.57 -36.10 -4.75
CA ASP A 493 5.03 -36.10 -4.86
C ASP A 493 5.55 -37.50 -5.17
N MET A 494 6.21 -37.61 -6.33
CA MET A 494 6.82 -38.83 -6.85
C MET A 494 8.33 -38.89 -6.54
N GLY A 495 8.87 -37.94 -5.77
CA GLY A 495 10.28 -37.76 -5.45
C GLY A 495 11.11 -37.12 -6.55
N TRP A 496 10.84 -37.41 -7.82
CA TRP A 496 11.48 -36.76 -8.97
C TRP A 496 10.60 -35.68 -9.62
N ALA A 497 9.33 -35.68 -9.31
CA ALA A 497 8.38 -34.66 -9.74
C ALA A 497 7.24 -34.54 -8.74
N SER A 498 6.74 -33.33 -8.52
CA SER A 498 5.50 -33.04 -7.80
C SER A 498 4.47 -32.49 -8.78
N VAL A 499 3.22 -32.93 -8.65
CA VAL A 499 2.08 -32.48 -9.47
C VAL A 499 0.97 -32.02 -8.55
N ARG A 500 0.40 -30.82 -8.81
CA ARG A 500 -0.73 -30.26 -8.09
C ARG A 500 -1.92 -30.00 -8.97
N LEU A 501 -3.10 -30.19 -8.42
CA LEU A 501 -4.37 -29.82 -9.05
C LEU A 501 -5.30 -29.26 -7.98
N GLY A 502 -5.85 -28.07 -8.22
CA GLY A 502 -6.70 -27.41 -7.27
C GLY A 502 -7.89 -26.70 -7.90
N VAL A 503 -8.87 -26.43 -7.07
CA VAL A 503 -10.07 -25.66 -7.40
C VAL A 503 -10.40 -24.71 -6.28
N LYS A 504 -10.86 -23.49 -6.61
CA LYS A 504 -11.40 -22.52 -5.64
C LYS A 504 -12.62 -21.80 -6.19
N ARG A 505 -13.41 -21.22 -5.31
CA ARG A 505 -14.54 -20.38 -5.67
C ARG A 505 -14.79 -19.32 -4.63
N PHE A 506 -15.07 -18.10 -5.08
CA PHE A 506 -15.50 -16.97 -4.26
C PHE A 506 -17.01 -16.73 -4.42
N TYR A 507 -17.65 -16.32 -3.33
CA TYR A 507 -19.00 -15.82 -3.25
C TYR A 507 -18.90 -14.44 -2.61
N VAL A 508 -19.38 -13.40 -3.30
CA VAL A 508 -19.23 -12.01 -2.87
C VAL A 508 -20.54 -11.26 -3.10
N ASP A 509 -21.16 -10.83 -2.02
CA ASP A 509 -22.36 -10.01 -2.01
C ASP A 509 -22.01 -8.59 -1.56
N LEU A 510 -22.44 -7.58 -2.32
CA LEU A 510 -22.21 -6.17 -2.06
C LEU A 510 -23.54 -5.42 -1.97
N GLU A 511 -23.61 -4.53 -0.99
CA GLU A 511 -24.77 -3.65 -0.79
C GLU A 511 -24.31 -2.19 -0.66
N ARG A 512 -25.23 -1.26 -0.95
CA ARG A 512 -25.15 0.15 -0.59
C ARG A 512 -26.39 0.56 0.17
N GLN A 513 -26.19 1.25 1.27
CA GLN A 513 -27.23 1.89 2.07
C GLN A 513 -26.94 3.39 2.15
N ASP A 514 -27.94 4.25 1.95
CA ASP A 514 -27.80 5.70 2.05
C ASP A 514 -28.51 6.17 3.32
N ASN A 515 -27.75 6.79 4.22
CA ASN A 515 -28.26 7.22 5.54
C ASN A 515 -29.24 8.41 5.46
N PHE A 516 -29.22 9.17 4.35
CA PHE A 516 -30.14 10.30 4.14
C PHE A 516 -31.34 9.93 3.27
N ASP A 517 -31.22 8.95 2.38
CA ASP A 517 -32.30 8.46 1.54
C ASP A 517 -32.33 6.93 1.52
N GLN A 518 -33.07 6.35 2.45
CA GLN A 518 -33.22 4.89 2.57
C GLN A 518 -33.84 4.21 1.33
N SER A 519 -34.37 4.98 0.36
CA SER A 519 -34.80 4.43 -0.93
C SER A 519 -33.65 4.29 -1.95
N ASN A 520 -32.52 4.92 -1.68
CA ASN A 520 -31.32 4.88 -2.53
C ASN A 520 -30.41 3.72 -2.13
N THR A 521 -30.91 2.50 -2.25
CA THR A 521 -30.18 1.26 -2.02
C THR A 521 -29.73 0.64 -3.33
N ALA A 522 -28.66 -0.14 -3.30
CA ALA A 522 -28.20 -0.97 -4.41
C ALA A 522 -27.65 -2.29 -3.85
N GLU A 523 -27.85 -3.37 -4.59
CA GLU A 523 -27.34 -4.69 -4.28
C GLU A 523 -26.66 -5.25 -5.52
N MET A 524 -25.56 -5.97 -5.35
CA MET A 524 -24.83 -6.61 -6.43
C MET A 524 -24.19 -7.90 -5.92
N ASN A 525 -24.15 -8.91 -6.78
CA ASN A 525 -23.41 -10.14 -6.55
C ASN A 525 -22.19 -10.16 -7.47
N SER A 526 -21.04 -10.54 -6.95
CA SER A 526 -19.77 -10.63 -7.66
C SER A 526 -19.09 -11.99 -7.42
N ASP A 527 -19.83 -13.07 -7.59
CA ASP A 527 -19.31 -14.43 -7.46
C ASP A 527 -18.30 -14.74 -8.57
N SER A 528 -17.27 -15.53 -8.25
CA SER A 528 -16.42 -16.11 -9.27
C SER A 528 -17.07 -17.36 -9.91
N ASP A 529 -16.64 -17.70 -11.10
CA ASP A 529 -16.74 -19.07 -11.57
C ASP A 529 -15.88 -20.01 -10.70
N THR A 530 -15.95 -21.32 -10.98
CA THR A 530 -15.01 -22.26 -10.35
C THR A 530 -13.65 -22.07 -11.01
N LEU A 531 -12.68 -21.58 -10.25
CA LEU A 531 -11.32 -21.28 -10.70
C LEU A 531 -10.45 -22.52 -10.54
N PHE A 532 -9.67 -22.83 -11.56
CA PHE A 532 -8.78 -23.97 -11.58
C PHE A 532 -7.33 -23.54 -11.44
N SER A 533 -6.54 -24.36 -10.74
CA SER A 533 -5.09 -24.24 -10.74
C SER A 533 -4.44 -25.60 -10.90
N GLY A 534 -3.24 -25.61 -11.43
CA GLY A 534 -2.46 -26.82 -11.51
C GLY A 534 -1.03 -26.56 -11.92
N GLY A 535 -0.14 -27.48 -11.58
CA GLY A 535 1.23 -27.33 -11.96
C GLY A 535 2.07 -28.55 -11.68
N VAL A 536 3.29 -28.49 -12.18
CA VAL A 536 4.29 -29.56 -12.05
C VAL A 536 5.65 -28.93 -11.75
N VAL A 537 6.37 -29.54 -10.82
CA VAL A 537 7.80 -29.29 -10.57
C VAL A 537 8.56 -30.58 -10.83
N VAL A 538 9.61 -30.53 -11.61
CA VAL A 538 10.44 -31.70 -11.99
C VAL A 538 11.86 -31.48 -11.52
N GLN A 539 12.35 -32.39 -10.69
CA GLN A 539 13.76 -32.43 -10.30
C GLN A 539 14.61 -32.92 -11.48
N MET A 540 15.52 -32.09 -11.92
CA MET A 540 16.40 -32.40 -13.06
C MET A 540 17.60 -33.26 -12.60
N PRO A 541 18.29 -33.97 -13.52
CA PRO A 541 19.47 -34.78 -13.16
C PRO A 541 20.67 -34.01 -12.61
N ILE A 542 20.60 -32.68 -12.58
CA ILE A 542 21.61 -31.80 -11.99
C ILE A 542 21.09 -31.40 -10.60
N ASP A 543 21.84 -31.71 -9.55
CA ASP A 543 21.45 -31.37 -8.18
C ASP A 543 21.14 -29.88 -8.04
N GLY A 544 20.00 -29.56 -7.46
CA GLY A 544 19.53 -28.19 -7.26
C GLY A 544 18.87 -27.55 -8.49
N LEU A 545 18.80 -28.24 -9.65
CA LEU A 545 18.12 -27.75 -10.84
C LEU A 545 16.70 -28.33 -10.91
N GLU A 546 15.70 -27.45 -11.00
CA GLU A 546 14.30 -27.79 -11.17
C GLU A 546 13.73 -27.12 -12.42
N ALA A 547 12.80 -27.81 -13.08
CA ALA A 547 11.92 -27.24 -14.10
C ALA A 547 10.49 -27.21 -13.57
N PHE A 548 9.78 -26.14 -13.84
CA PHE A 548 8.39 -26.01 -13.40
C PHE A 548 7.49 -25.47 -14.50
N ALA A 549 6.20 -25.80 -14.38
CA ALA A 549 5.14 -25.21 -15.16
C ALA A 549 3.87 -25.11 -14.30
N GLY A 550 3.20 -23.98 -14.34
CA GLY A 550 1.99 -23.68 -13.59
C GLY A 550 0.92 -23.04 -14.46
N TYR A 551 -0.32 -23.27 -14.10
CA TYR A 551 -1.52 -22.60 -14.61
C TYR A 551 -2.40 -22.21 -13.43
N ALA A 552 -2.97 -21.00 -13.45
CA ALA A 552 -3.98 -20.58 -12.48
C ALA A 552 -4.98 -19.61 -13.11
N GLU A 553 -6.24 -19.80 -12.77
CA GLU A 553 -7.31 -18.82 -12.98
C GLU A 553 -7.43 -17.96 -11.73
N ASN A 554 -7.37 -16.65 -11.93
CA ASN A 554 -7.48 -15.65 -10.89
C ASN A 554 -8.72 -14.79 -11.10
N PHE A 555 -9.14 -14.10 -10.04
CA PHE A 555 -10.39 -13.35 -10.00
C PHE A 555 -10.19 -12.10 -9.14
N ALA A 556 -10.81 -10.99 -9.56
CA ALA A 556 -11.04 -9.86 -8.69
C ALA A 556 -12.53 -9.51 -8.65
N ALA A 557 -13.05 -9.43 -7.44
CA ALA A 557 -14.43 -9.04 -7.20
C ALA A 557 -14.67 -7.59 -7.63
N ILE A 558 -15.89 -7.28 -8.01
CA ILE A 558 -16.35 -5.90 -8.21
C ILE A 558 -16.16 -5.17 -6.88
N LYS A 559 -15.57 -3.99 -6.92
CA LYS A 559 -15.31 -3.18 -5.74
C LYS A 559 -16.57 -2.47 -5.26
N ASP A 560 -16.72 -2.31 -3.96
CA ASP A 560 -17.83 -1.57 -3.34
C ASP A 560 -17.94 -0.12 -3.83
N THR A 561 -16.84 0.52 -4.24
CA THR A 561 -16.82 1.85 -4.85
C THR A 561 -17.65 1.96 -6.14
N VAL A 562 -17.88 0.84 -6.83
CA VAL A 562 -18.78 0.80 -7.99
C VAL A 562 -20.21 1.16 -7.58
N LEU A 563 -20.63 0.76 -6.39
CA LEU A 563 -21.96 1.05 -5.86
C LEU A 563 -22.19 2.52 -5.48
N GLU A 564 -21.16 3.35 -5.42
CA GLU A 564 -21.28 4.80 -5.24
C GLU A 564 -22.02 5.47 -6.39
N ARG A 565 -22.14 4.79 -7.53
CA ARG A 565 -22.64 5.30 -8.80
C ARG A 565 -24.14 5.00 -9.00
N ASP A 566 -24.70 5.55 -10.07
CA ASP A 566 -26.10 5.36 -10.41
C ASP A 566 -26.42 3.87 -10.65
N ALA A 567 -27.44 3.35 -9.97
CA ALA A 567 -27.87 1.96 -10.09
C ALA A 567 -28.21 1.53 -11.53
N SER A 568 -28.53 2.46 -12.42
CA SER A 568 -28.83 2.14 -13.84
C SER A 568 -27.60 1.65 -14.62
N THR A 569 -26.39 1.93 -14.17
CA THR A 569 -25.13 1.51 -14.80
C THR A 569 -24.58 0.20 -14.24
N LEU A 570 -25.03 -0.21 -13.05
CA LEU A 570 -24.48 -1.34 -12.30
C LEU A 570 -24.77 -2.72 -12.93
N THR A 571 -25.85 -2.87 -13.68
CA THR A 571 -26.27 -4.16 -14.27
C THR A 571 -25.41 -4.64 -15.44
N GLN A 572 -24.43 -3.87 -15.87
CA GLN A 572 -23.56 -4.18 -16.99
C GLN A 572 -22.09 -4.41 -16.59
N VAL A 573 -21.81 -4.39 -15.29
CA VAL A 573 -20.46 -4.58 -14.77
C VAL A 573 -20.26 -6.05 -14.40
N GLU A 574 -19.17 -6.64 -14.88
CA GLU A 574 -18.75 -8.01 -14.60
C GLU A 574 -17.44 -8.01 -13.80
N PRO A 575 -17.21 -9.01 -12.93
CA PRO A 575 -15.95 -9.13 -12.22
C PRO A 575 -14.77 -9.39 -13.18
N GLU A 576 -13.59 -9.00 -12.73
CA GLU A 576 -12.36 -9.17 -13.49
C GLU A 576 -11.81 -10.59 -13.34
N THR A 577 -11.26 -11.16 -14.41
CA THR A 577 -10.70 -12.53 -14.42
C THR A 577 -9.35 -12.56 -15.13
N ALA A 578 -8.45 -13.44 -14.70
CA ALA A 578 -7.18 -13.65 -15.37
C ALA A 578 -6.81 -15.12 -15.46
N GLU A 579 -6.27 -15.52 -16.61
CA GLU A 579 -5.62 -16.81 -16.83
C GLU A 579 -4.11 -16.61 -16.85
N ASN A 580 -3.38 -17.30 -15.97
CA ASN A 580 -1.94 -17.17 -15.80
C ASN A 580 -1.24 -18.49 -16.14
N VAL A 581 -0.17 -18.41 -16.93
CA VAL A 581 0.71 -19.53 -17.26
C VAL A 581 2.14 -19.13 -16.94
N ASP A 582 2.83 -19.92 -16.13
CA ASP A 582 4.25 -19.78 -15.84
C ASP A 582 5.00 -21.04 -16.23
N VAL A 583 6.14 -20.91 -16.90
CA VAL A 583 7.07 -22.00 -17.21
C VAL A 583 8.49 -21.56 -16.96
N GLY A 584 9.24 -22.32 -16.19
CA GLY A 584 10.58 -21.88 -15.87
C GLY A 584 11.54 -22.95 -15.40
N LEU A 585 12.73 -22.47 -15.09
CA LEU A 585 13.84 -23.21 -14.50
C LEU A 585 14.32 -22.45 -13.28
N ARG A 586 14.63 -23.16 -12.21
CA ARG A 586 15.34 -22.59 -11.07
C ARG A 586 16.50 -23.50 -10.66
N TYR A 587 17.59 -22.89 -10.28
CA TYR A 587 18.78 -23.58 -9.80
C TYR A 587 19.17 -23.00 -8.45
N VAL A 588 19.29 -23.86 -7.47
CA VAL A 588 19.67 -23.48 -6.09
C VAL A 588 20.90 -24.27 -5.68
N SER A 589 21.92 -23.56 -5.28
CA SER A 589 23.13 -24.14 -4.67
C SER A 589 23.62 -23.23 -3.53
N ARG A 590 24.65 -23.64 -2.82
CA ARG A 590 25.20 -22.87 -1.71
C ARG A 590 25.63 -21.45 -2.09
N ASP A 591 26.28 -21.28 -3.24
CA ASP A 591 26.95 -20.05 -3.62
C ASP A 591 26.32 -19.39 -4.87
N PHE A 592 25.38 -20.06 -5.52
CA PHE A 592 24.80 -19.61 -6.77
C PHE A 592 23.32 -20.01 -6.86
N ASN A 593 22.42 -19.04 -6.97
CA ASN A 593 21.01 -19.24 -7.21
C ASN A 593 20.61 -18.49 -8.47
N ALA A 594 19.80 -19.12 -9.31
CA ALA A 594 19.31 -18.51 -10.53
C ALA A 594 17.89 -18.96 -10.83
N SER A 595 17.09 -18.09 -11.41
CA SER A 595 15.75 -18.41 -11.94
C SER A 595 15.59 -17.80 -13.33
N LEU A 596 14.80 -18.47 -14.16
CA LEU A 596 14.32 -17.97 -15.45
C LEU A 596 12.88 -18.44 -15.63
N THR A 597 11.96 -17.49 -15.72
CA THR A 597 10.53 -17.76 -15.90
C THR A 597 10.03 -17.09 -17.16
N TYR A 598 9.33 -17.82 -18.01
CA TYR A 598 8.44 -17.28 -19.02
C TYR A 598 7.03 -17.25 -18.47
N TYR A 599 6.31 -16.16 -18.66
CA TYR A 599 4.90 -16.04 -18.30
C TYR A 599 4.04 -15.59 -19.48
N ASN A 600 2.76 -15.97 -19.44
CA ASN A 600 1.71 -15.41 -20.28
C ASN A 600 0.45 -15.27 -19.44
N ILE A 601 -0.14 -14.09 -19.48
CA ILE A 601 -1.32 -13.73 -18.72
C ILE A 601 -2.36 -13.16 -19.68
N LYS A 602 -3.60 -13.62 -19.55
CA LYS A 602 -4.77 -13.04 -20.18
C LYS A 602 -5.70 -12.52 -19.12
N PHE A 603 -5.99 -11.26 -19.18
CA PHE A 603 -6.84 -10.54 -18.24
C PHE A 603 -8.06 -10.00 -18.99
N ASP A 604 -9.25 -10.42 -18.59
CA ASP A 604 -10.51 -10.08 -19.21
C ASP A 604 -11.42 -9.27 -18.27
N ASN A 605 -12.38 -8.56 -18.84
CA ASN A 605 -13.37 -7.74 -18.13
C ASN A 605 -12.75 -6.61 -17.29
N ARG A 606 -11.63 -6.02 -17.73
CA ARG A 606 -10.99 -4.94 -16.97
C ARG A 606 -12.00 -3.87 -16.59
N LEU A 607 -12.12 -3.62 -15.29
CA LEU A 607 -13.03 -2.65 -14.71
C LEU A 607 -12.32 -1.33 -14.48
N THR A 608 -12.72 -0.29 -15.20
CA THR A 608 -12.11 1.04 -15.04
C THR A 608 -13.16 2.13 -14.83
N PHE A 609 -12.76 3.19 -14.14
CA PHE A 609 -13.58 4.36 -13.95
C PHE A 609 -13.37 5.33 -15.11
N ILE A 610 -14.45 5.64 -15.85
CA ILE A 610 -14.44 6.67 -16.90
C ILE A 610 -15.09 7.93 -16.34
N ALA A 611 -14.28 8.96 -16.13
CA ALA A 611 -14.78 10.28 -15.79
C ALA A 611 -15.51 10.92 -16.99
N PRO A 612 -16.55 11.73 -16.78
CA PRO A 612 -17.17 12.45 -17.88
C PRO A 612 -16.16 13.44 -18.51
N ASP A 613 -16.29 13.64 -19.81
CA ASP A 613 -15.55 14.66 -20.55
C ASP A 613 -15.87 16.05 -19.98
N SER A 614 -15.09 16.49 -18.99
CA SER A 614 -15.14 17.86 -18.48
C SER A 614 -13.86 18.57 -18.89
N PRO A 615 -13.93 19.63 -19.72
CA PRO A 615 -12.76 20.43 -20.08
C PRO A 615 -12.15 21.18 -18.89
N ASP A 616 -12.87 21.29 -17.77
CA ASP A 616 -12.48 22.07 -16.59
C ASP A 616 -11.97 21.22 -15.42
N GLY A 617 -11.73 19.90 -15.63
CA GLY A 617 -11.29 18.99 -14.60
C GLY A 617 -12.43 18.40 -13.76
N ILE A 618 -12.08 17.73 -12.68
CA ILE A 618 -13.01 17.02 -11.79
C ILE A 618 -13.86 18.06 -11.05
N ASP A 619 -15.19 18.03 -11.22
CA ASP A 619 -16.11 18.79 -10.37
C ASP A 619 -16.28 18.05 -9.02
N PHE A 620 -15.42 18.39 -8.08
CA PHE A 620 -15.46 17.83 -6.73
C PHE A 620 -16.72 18.21 -5.91
N LEU A 621 -17.54 19.13 -6.41
CA LEU A 621 -18.79 19.55 -5.77
C LEU A 621 -19.88 18.47 -5.83
N ILE A 622 -20.01 17.81 -6.98
CA ILE A 622 -21.17 16.94 -7.26
C ILE A 622 -20.81 15.46 -7.07
N GLY A 623 -19.55 15.15 -6.77
CA GLY A 623 -19.01 13.83 -7.00
C GLY A 623 -18.88 13.63 -8.53
N THR A 624 -17.83 12.97 -8.96
CA THR A 624 -17.61 12.73 -10.38
C THR A 624 -18.77 11.97 -10.99
N ASN A 625 -19.47 12.56 -11.93
CA ASN A 625 -20.50 11.89 -12.75
C ASN A 625 -19.89 10.88 -13.73
N GLY A 626 -18.90 10.11 -13.30
CA GLY A 626 -18.34 9.01 -14.07
C GLY A 626 -19.07 7.71 -13.84
N SER A 627 -18.77 6.72 -14.62
CA SER A 627 -19.26 5.35 -14.41
C SER A 627 -18.12 4.35 -14.48
N TYR A 628 -18.27 3.24 -13.77
CA TYR A 628 -17.42 2.08 -13.98
C TYR A 628 -17.95 1.28 -15.17
N VAL A 629 -17.04 0.86 -16.04
CA VAL A 629 -17.34 0.04 -17.20
C VAL A 629 -16.25 -1.02 -17.39
N ASN A 630 -16.62 -2.16 -17.95
CA ASN A 630 -15.64 -3.13 -18.42
C ASN A 630 -15.11 -2.66 -19.78
N VAL A 631 -13.80 -2.50 -19.93
CA VAL A 631 -13.15 -1.88 -21.10
C VAL A 631 -12.24 -2.84 -21.87
N GLY A 632 -12.64 -4.11 -22.01
CA GLY A 632 -11.85 -5.11 -22.68
C GLY A 632 -10.86 -5.80 -21.74
N GLY A 633 -9.71 -6.21 -22.25
CA GLY A 633 -8.72 -6.98 -21.51
C GLY A 633 -7.30 -6.50 -21.74
N ILE A 634 -6.37 -7.24 -21.14
CA ILE A 634 -4.93 -7.08 -21.32
C ILE A 634 -4.33 -8.46 -21.58
N GLU A 635 -3.44 -8.57 -22.57
CA GLU A 635 -2.56 -9.72 -22.70
C GLU A 635 -1.14 -9.27 -22.34
N SER A 636 -0.51 -9.99 -21.40
CA SER A 636 0.84 -9.70 -20.95
C SER A 636 1.69 -10.97 -21.04
N SER A 637 2.85 -10.88 -21.68
CA SER A 637 3.77 -12.00 -21.76
C SER A 637 5.22 -11.51 -21.61
N GLY A 638 6.08 -12.38 -21.08
CA GLY A 638 7.46 -11.94 -20.88
C GLY A 638 8.38 -12.97 -20.26
N PHE A 639 9.57 -12.49 -19.91
CA PHE A 639 10.58 -13.27 -19.24
C PHE A 639 11.10 -12.54 -18.01
N GLU A 640 11.25 -13.26 -16.92
CA GLU A 640 11.88 -12.81 -15.70
C GLU A 640 13.09 -13.69 -15.42
N ALA A 641 14.21 -13.07 -15.14
CA ALA A 641 15.44 -13.76 -14.75
C ALA A 641 16.01 -13.14 -13.48
N SER A 642 16.49 -13.97 -12.58
CA SER A 642 17.25 -13.51 -11.40
C SER A 642 18.49 -14.37 -11.20
N LEU A 643 19.51 -13.74 -10.62
CA LEU A 643 20.80 -14.35 -10.32
C LEU A 643 21.33 -13.80 -9.00
N SER A 644 21.64 -14.70 -8.07
CA SER A 644 22.36 -14.37 -6.84
C SER A 644 23.62 -15.21 -6.77
N PHE A 645 24.78 -14.58 -6.57
CA PHE A 645 26.08 -15.22 -6.62
C PHE A 645 27.02 -14.72 -5.52
N ASN A 646 27.42 -15.61 -4.62
CA ASN A 646 28.49 -15.38 -3.66
C ASN A 646 29.86 -15.57 -4.34
N VAL A 647 30.44 -14.48 -4.86
CA VAL A 647 31.75 -14.49 -5.56
C VAL A 647 32.86 -14.92 -4.61
N THR A 648 32.77 -14.49 -3.36
CA THR A 648 33.64 -14.87 -2.25
C THR A 648 32.81 -14.85 -0.96
N ASP A 649 33.35 -15.36 0.15
CA ASP A 649 32.72 -15.24 1.48
C ASP A 649 32.44 -13.78 1.90
N SER A 650 32.98 -12.80 1.17
CA SER A 650 32.84 -11.38 1.49
C SER A 650 32.13 -10.55 0.41
N LEU A 651 31.81 -11.11 -0.73
CA LEU A 651 31.23 -10.38 -1.87
C LEU A 651 30.09 -11.19 -2.46
N ALA A 652 28.89 -10.67 -2.35
CA ALA A 652 27.69 -11.14 -3.02
C ALA A 652 27.31 -10.20 -4.18
N LEU A 653 26.86 -10.77 -5.28
CA LEU A 653 26.30 -10.07 -6.43
C LEU A 653 24.88 -10.55 -6.64
N TYR A 654 23.97 -9.62 -6.93
CA TYR A 654 22.62 -9.91 -7.37
C TYR A 654 22.33 -9.19 -8.68
N GLY A 655 21.52 -9.80 -9.52
CA GLY A 655 21.01 -9.18 -10.73
C GLY A 655 19.65 -9.74 -11.09
N SER A 656 18.77 -8.88 -11.58
CA SER A 656 17.49 -9.28 -12.17
C SER A 656 17.28 -8.57 -13.50
N PHE A 657 16.54 -9.24 -14.38
CA PHE A 657 16.12 -8.69 -15.66
C PHE A 657 14.70 -9.15 -15.96
N THR A 658 13.88 -8.20 -16.41
CA THR A 658 12.50 -8.44 -16.84
C THR A 658 12.29 -7.89 -18.23
N TYR A 659 11.75 -8.71 -19.12
CA TYR A 659 11.15 -8.29 -20.38
C TYR A 659 9.64 -8.52 -20.29
N ASN A 660 8.84 -7.50 -20.56
CA ASN A 660 7.39 -7.54 -20.46
C ASN A 660 6.75 -6.90 -21.69
N ASP A 661 5.97 -7.67 -22.42
CA ASP A 661 5.15 -7.23 -23.54
C ASP A 661 3.69 -7.28 -23.10
N SER A 662 3.07 -6.12 -22.94
CA SER A 662 1.76 -5.96 -22.33
C SER A 662 0.89 -5.05 -23.21
N GLU A 663 -0.18 -5.58 -23.80
CA GLU A 663 -1.04 -4.91 -24.76
C GLU A 663 -2.52 -4.96 -24.34
N TYR A 664 -3.28 -3.92 -24.73
CA TYR A 664 -4.72 -3.93 -24.61
C TYR A 664 -5.34 -4.86 -25.65
N THR A 665 -6.30 -5.69 -25.23
CA THR A 665 -7.13 -6.53 -26.09
C THR A 665 -8.57 -6.01 -26.09
N ASP A 666 -9.35 -6.32 -27.15
CA ASP A 666 -10.75 -5.91 -27.30
C ASP A 666 -10.96 -4.38 -27.12
N GLY A 667 -10.32 -3.60 -27.97
CA GLY A 667 -10.18 -2.17 -27.87
C GLY A 667 -11.47 -1.36 -27.77
N SER A 668 -11.41 -0.33 -26.90
CA SER A 668 -12.37 0.78 -26.86
C SER A 668 -11.71 2.06 -27.41
N ILE A 669 -12.50 3.14 -27.48
CA ILE A 669 -11.98 4.43 -27.93
C ILE A 669 -10.92 4.99 -26.97
N ASP A 670 -11.04 4.66 -25.68
CA ASP A 670 -10.17 5.13 -24.60
C ASP A 670 -8.96 4.19 -24.39
N PHE A 671 -9.09 2.91 -24.80
CA PHE A 671 -8.07 1.87 -24.70
C PHE A 671 -7.95 1.16 -26.06
N PRO A 672 -7.18 1.69 -27.02
CA PRO A 672 -7.07 1.09 -28.34
C PRO A 672 -6.40 -0.27 -28.32
N GLU A 673 -6.99 -1.24 -29.02
CA GLU A 673 -6.44 -2.60 -29.19
C GLU A 673 -5.03 -2.57 -29.79
N GLY A 674 -4.11 -3.35 -29.23
CA GLY A 674 -2.70 -3.46 -29.65
C GLY A 674 -1.80 -2.32 -29.17
N ASN A 675 -2.34 -1.37 -28.38
CA ASN A 675 -1.49 -0.39 -27.70
C ASN A 675 -0.90 -0.98 -26.41
N THR A 676 0.31 -0.57 -26.10
CA THR A 676 0.99 -0.96 -24.85
C THR A 676 0.24 -0.42 -23.63
N VAL A 677 0.14 -1.23 -22.59
CA VAL A 677 -0.46 -0.82 -21.31
C VAL A 677 0.34 0.32 -20.70
N PHE A 678 -0.31 1.43 -20.37
CA PHE A 678 0.37 2.57 -19.77
C PHE A 678 0.99 2.20 -18.40
N GLY A 679 2.08 2.87 -18.06
CA GLY A 679 2.83 2.64 -16.81
C GLY A 679 3.65 1.34 -16.80
N SER A 680 3.50 0.46 -17.77
CA SER A 680 4.21 -0.83 -17.88
C SER A 680 5.48 -0.65 -18.73
N PRO A 681 6.69 -0.80 -18.14
CA PRO A 681 7.94 -0.76 -18.92
C PRO A 681 8.13 -2.06 -19.70
N GLU A 682 8.70 -1.97 -20.91
CA GLU A 682 9.05 -3.18 -21.68
C GLU A 682 10.24 -3.91 -21.06
N ASN A 683 11.24 -3.17 -20.57
CA ASN A 683 12.42 -3.77 -19.96
C ASN A 683 12.74 -3.14 -18.61
N MET A 684 13.17 -3.97 -17.66
CA MET A 684 13.75 -3.54 -16.38
C MET A 684 14.98 -4.37 -16.06
N ALA A 685 15.95 -3.76 -15.40
CA ALA A 685 17.14 -4.46 -14.94
C ALA A 685 17.61 -3.92 -13.58
N VAL A 686 18.03 -4.81 -12.71
CA VAL A 686 18.68 -4.48 -11.43
C VAL A 686 20.05 -5.16 -11.36
N VAL A 687 21.02 -4.45 -10.82
CA VAL A 687 22.32 -5.02 -10.44
C VAL A 687 22.69 -4.50 -9.08
N SER A 688 23.00 -5.39 -8.14
CA SER A 688 23.56 -5.01 -6.84
C SER A 688 24.86 -5.75 -6.51
N ALA A 689 25.66 -5.13 -5.66
CA ALA A 689 26.89 -5.69 -5.13
C ALA A 689 27.01 -5.36 -3.65
N ASP A 690 27.18 -6.38 -2.83
CA ASP A 690 27.22 -6.30 -1.38
C ASP A 690 28.52 -6.91 -0.87
N TRP A 691 29.31 -6.10 -0.16
CA TRP A 691 30.57 -6.51 0.40
C TRP A 691 30.55 -6.41 1.92
N THR A 692 30.89 -7.52 2.58
CA THR A 692 30.99 -7.61 4.03
C THR A 692 32.34 -8.20 4.43
N ARG A 693 33.05 -7.53 5.31
CA ARG A 693 34.32 -8.02 5.84
C ARG A 693 34.56 -7.63 7.29
N GLY A 694 34.55 -8.62 8.17
CA GLY A 694 34.59 -8.39 9.61
C GLY A 694 33.35 -7.59 10.01
N ASN A 695 33.52 -6.48 10.67
CA ASN A 695 32.44 -5.62 11.14
C ASN A 695 31.92 -4.61 10.10
N TYR A 696 32.55 -4.50 8.94
CA TYR A 696 32.21 -3.49 7.93
C TYR A 696 31.40 -4.09 6.80
N PHE A 697 30.40 -3.36 6.35
CA PHE A 697 29.64 -3.68 5.17
C PHE A 697 29.44 -2.44 4.30
N ILE A 698 29.37 -2.65 2.98
CA ILE A 698 29.13 -1.63 1.98
C ILE A 698 28.44 -2.28 0.78
N GLY A 699 27.47 -1.61 0.20
CA GLY A 699 26.81 -2.09 -1.01
C GLY A 699 26.21 -0.97 -1.82
N ALA A 700 25.81 -1.34 -3.02
CA ALA A 700 25.09 -0.47 -3.93
C ALA A 700 24.16 -1.31 -4.81
N SER A 701 23.01 -0.77 -5.14
CA SER A 701 22.10 -1.29 -6.15
C SER A 701 21.83 -0.23 -7.22
N THR A 702 21.61 -0.68 -8.44
CA THR A 702 21.22 0.18 -9.55
C THR A 702 20.08 -0.47 -10.28
N LYS A 703 18.98 0.25 -10.43
CA LYS A 703 17.78 -0.14 -11.18
C LYS A 703 17.62 0.73 -12.40
N TRP A 704 17.50 0.10 -13.54
CA TRP A 704 17.12 0.72 -14.80
C TRP A 704 15.68 0.33 -15.15
N VAL A 705 14.87 1.32 -15.53
CA VAL A 705 13.49 1.17 -16.01
C VAL A 705 13.41 1.82 -17.38
N ASP A 706 12.88 1.09 -18.35
CA ASP A 706 12.69 1.56 -19.72
C ASP A 706 11.63 2.66 -19.80
N ASP A 707 11.52 3.29 -20.95
CA ASP A 707 10.47 4.26 -21.22
C ASP A 707 9.07 3.61 -21.10
N ARG A 708 8.09 4.40 -20.68
CA ARG A 708 6.72 3.96 -20.45
C ARG A 708 5.74 4.94 -21.02
N PHE A 709 4.64 4.46 -21.60
CA PHE A 709 3.54 5.33 -21.97
C PHE A 709 2.80 5.84 -20.73
N ILE A 710 2.43 7.15 -20.76
CA ILE A 710 1.64 7.78 -19.70
C ILE A 710 0.14 7.58 -19.97
N ASP A 711 -0.24 7.46 -21.24
CA ASP A 711 -1.61 7.35 -21.69
C ASP A 711 -1.87 6.07 -22.50
N ALA A 712 -3.08 5.54 -22.44
CA ALA A 712 -3.49 4.34 -23.16
C ALA A 712 -3.47 4.52 -24.71
N ALA A 713 -3.50 5.76 -25.21
CA ALA A 713 -3.36 6.06 -26.63
C ALA A 713 -1.89 5.97 -27.12
N ASN A 714 -0.93 5.76 -26.23
CA ASN A 714 0.51 5.69 -26.49
C ASN A 714 1.07 6.96 -27.18
N THR A 715 0.57 8.12 -26.79
CA THR A 715 0.97 9.40 -27.37
C THR A 715 1.98 10.18 -26.52
N GLN A 716 2.07 9.88 -25.23
CA GLN A 716 2.94 10.52 -24.27
C GLN A 716 3.87 9.49 -23.63
N VAL A 717 5.15 9.78 -23.59
CA VAL A 717 6.18 8.86 -23.08
C VAL A 717 6.89 9.48 -21.89
N ALA A 718 6.90 8.78 -20.76
CA ALA A 718 7.83 9.03 -19.68
C ALA A 718 9.17 8.39 -20.03
N GLU A 719 10.25 9.17 -20.07
CA GLU A 719 11.57 8.71 -20.45
C GLU A 719 12.11 7.63 -19.49
N ALA A 720 12.96 6.73 -20.01
CA ALA A 720 13.68 5.76 -19.22
C ALA A 720 14.57 6.42 -18.17
N TYR A 721 14.73 5.77 -17.02
CA TYR A 721 15.56 6.30 -15.93
C TYR A 721 16.43 5.23 -15.28
N LEU A 722 17.46 5.70 -14.54
CA LEU A 722 18.39 4.85 -13.81
C LEU A 722 18.61 5.40 -12.41
N VAL A 723 18.10 4.69 -11.40
CA VAL A 723 18.27 5.04 -9.98
C VAL A 723 19.36 4.17 -9.37
N THR A 724 20.26 4.77 -8.59
CA THR A 724 21.31 4.06 -7.87
C THR A 724 21.24 4.39 -6.40
N ASP A 725 21.17 3.35 -5.58
CA ASP A 725 21.19 3.42 -4.12
C ASP A 725 22.53 2.92 -3.58
N PHE A 726 22.94 3.48 -2.46
CA PHE A 726 24.20 3.16 -1.80
C PHE A 726 23.98 3.04 -0.30
N TYR A 727 24.65 2.08 0.33
CA TYR A 727 24.71 1.97 1.77
C TYR A 727 26.08 1.55 2.26
N ALA A 728 26.41 1.94 3.50
CA ALA A 728 27.62 1.52 4.19
C ALA A 728 27.41 1.52 5.70
N GLY A 729 28.10 0.63 6.40
CA GLY A 729 27.94 0.59 7.84
C GLY A 729 28.97 -0.26 8.56
N VAL A 730 28.75 -0.37 9.88
CA VAL A 730 29.57 -1.18 10.77
C VAL A 730 28.70 -1.86 11.81
N SER A 731 28.85 -3.18 11.96
CA SER A 731 28.23 -3.99 13.01
C SER A 731 29.27 -4.31 14.09
N LEU A 732 29.00 -3.92 15.32
CA LEU A 732 29.89 -4.11 16.47
C LEU A 732 29.25 -5.11 17.45
N GLU A 733 29.83 -6.28 17.58
CA GLU A 733 29.40 -7.28 18.57
C GLU A 733 29.95 -6.94 19.94
N ALA A 734 29.11 -6.99 20.99
CA ALA A 734 29.47 -6.75 22.38
C ALA A 734 30.42 -5.56 22.61
N PRO A 735 30.14 -4.37 22.06
CA PRO A 735 31.08 -3.25 22.09
C PRO A 735 31.37 -2.76 23.51
N VAL A 736 30.36 -2.89 24.39
CA VAL A 736 30.47 -2.61 25.84
C VAL A 736 29.59 -3.56 26.64
N GLN A 737 29.87 -3.70 27.94
CA GLN A 737 29.08 -4.58 28.79
C GLN A 737 27.61 -4.14 28.83
N GLY A 738 26.68 -5.08 28.58
CA GLY A 738 25.24 -4.86 28.59
C GLY A 738 24.68 -4.41 27.22
N ILE A 739 25.49 -4.36 26.17
CA ILE A 739 25.06 -4.18 24.78
C ILE A 739 25.57 -5.36 23.98
N GLU A 740 24.67 -6.12 23.38
CA GLU A 740 24.98 -7.30 22.57
C GLU A 740 25.52 -6.93 21.20
N ALA A 741 24.87 -5.99 20.55
CA ALA A 741 25.28 -5.50 19.23
C ALA A 741 24.93 -4.04 19.03
N VAL A 742 25.72 -3.36 18.18
CA VAL A 742 25.41 -2.02 17.67
C VAL A 742 25.66 -2.01 16.17
N ASP A 743 24.66 -1.63 15.42
CA ASP A 743 24.74 -1.41 13.98
C ASP A 743 24.64 0.09 13.69
N LEU A 744 25.62 0.58 12.94
CA LEU A 744 25.61 1.95 12.41
C LEU A 744 25.49 1.84 10.90
N ARG A 745 24.48 2.48 10.31
CA ARG A 745 24.23 2.43 8.87
C ARG A 745 24.03 3.83 8.32
N PHE A 746 24.59 4.07 7.15
CA PHE A 746 24.36 5.23 6.32
C PHE A 746 23.84 4.76 4.97
N THR A 747 22.71 5.33 4.51
CA THR A 747 22.08 5.03 3.22
C THR A 747 21.93 6.30 2.40
N VAL A 748 22.01 6.17 1.08
CA VAL A 748 21.70 7.23 0.12
C VAL A 748 20.85 6.60 -0.98
N ASN A 749 19.60 6.97 -1.07
CA ASN A 749 18.73 6.59 -2.17
C ASN A 749 18.78 7.66 -3.27
N ASN A 750 18.65 7.24 -4.53
CA ASN A 750 18.81 8.07 -5.72
C ASN A 750 20.12 8.89 -5.66
N MET A 751 21.24 8.22 -5.50
CA MET A 751 22.55 8.84 -5.24
C MET A 751 22.94 9.93 -6.26
N PHE A 752 22.53 9.78 -7.51
CA PHE A 752 22.88 10.71 -8.58
C PHE A 752 21.84 11.81 -8.81
N ASP A 753 20.76 11.85 -8.00
CA ASP A 753 19.71 12.86 -8.05
C ASP A 753 18.99 12.86 -9.40
N GLU A 754 18.68 11.65 -9.90
CA GLU A 754 17.92 11.47 -11.13
C GLU A 754 16.50 12.03 -10.98
N SER A 755 16.10 12.89 -11.90
CA SER A 755 14.72 13.41 -11.98
C SER A 755 13.94 12.60 -12.98
N TYR A 756 12.85 11.97 -12.55
CA TYR A 756 12.05 11.06 -13.36
C TYR A 756 10.57 11.09 -12.97
N LEU A 757 9.72 10.64 -13.89
CA LEU A 757 8.32 10.36 -13.58
C LEU A 757 8.24 8.94 -12.97
N GLY A 758 7.74 8.85 -11.75
CA GLY A 758 7.64 7.62 -10.98
C GLY A 758 6.36 6.84 -11.29
N GLY A 759 5.39 6.86 -10.39
CA GLY A 759 4.10 6.19 -10.55
C GLY A 759 3.25 6.84 -11.65
N ILE A 760 2.69 6.03 -12.55
CA ILE A 760 1.79 6.50 -13.63
C ILE A 760 0.38 6.02 -13.31
N ALA A 761 -0.58 6.94 -13.33
CA ALA A 761 -2.00 6.64 -13.15
C ALA A 761 -2.81 7.56 -14.07
N GLY A 762 -3.55 6.99 -15.00
CA GLY A 762 -4.40 7.63 -16.01
C GLY A 762 -3.88 8.98 -16.55
N GLN A 763 -3.19 9.09 -17.62
CA GLN A 763 -2.71 10.30 -18.32
C GLN A 763 -1.86 11.29 -17.49
N SER A 764 -1.42 10.91 -16.30
CA SER A 764 -0.60 11.72 -15.40
C SER A 764 0.32 10.84 -14.55
N ALA A 765 1.31 11.44 -13.91
CA ALA A 765 2.27 10.71 -13.10
C ALA A 765 2.70 11.51 -11.87
N TRP A 766 3.18 10.79 -10.84
CA TRP A 766 3.92 11.42 -9.73
C TRP A 766 5.40 11.57 -10.08
N ILE A 767 6.01 12.60 -9.55
CA ILE A 767 7.46 12.79 -9.65
C ILE A 767 8.14 11.76 -8.75
N GLY A 768 9.20 11.11 -9.24
CA GLY A 768 10.00 10.20 -8.44
C GLY A 768 10.76 10.92 -7.33
N ALA A 769 11.00 10.24 -6.22
CA ALA A 769 11.68 10.81 -5.05
C ALA A 769 13.10 11.30 -5.40
N PRO A 770 13.53 12.49 -4.92
CA PRO A 770 14.87 13.01 -5.15
C PRO A 770 15.90 12.26 -4.32
N ARG A 771 17.19 12.63 -4.45
CA ARG A 771 18.22 12.06 -3.59
C ARG A 771 17.94 12.29 -2.12
N THR A 772 17.92 11.19 -1.35
CA THR A 772 17.80 11.20 0.11
C THR A 772 18.98 10.54 0.77
N ALA A 773 19.32 11.01 1.95
CA ALA A 773 20.34 10.37 2.80
C ALA A 773 19.74 10.12 4.19
N ALA A 774 20.07 8.97 4.77
CA ALA A 774 19.67 8.62 6.11
C ALA A 774 20.81 7.99 6.90
N PHE A 775 20.79 8.20 8.20
CA PHE A 775 21.71 7.56 9.15
C PHE A 775 20.87 6.85 10.22
N ASN A 776 21.22 5.60 10.49
CA ASN A 776 20.57 4.76 11.48
C ASN A 776 21.57 4.25 12.51
N VAL A 777 21.16 4.22 13.76
CA VAL A 777 21.84 3.56 14.88
C VAL A 777 20.88 2.56 15.49
N GLN A 778 21.24 1.31 15.44
CA GLN A 778 20.48 0.23 16.05
C GLN A 778 21.31 -0.45 17.11
N ALA A 779 20.74 -0.67 18.31
CA ALA A 779 21.41 -1.35 19.42
C ALA A 779 20.52 -2.45 19.99
N ARG A 780 21.14 -3.60 20.25
CA ARG A 780 20.51 -4.74 20.94
C ARG A 780 21.15 -4.92 22.33
N PHE A 781 20.27 -5.13 23.31
CA PHE A 781 20.65 -5.27 24.72
C PHE A 781 20.23 -6.62 25.26
#